data_e2808361504b98e69ebe51e3358b1e6e
#
_entry.id   e2808361504b98e69ebe51e3358b1e6e
#
_cell.length_a   1.000
_cell.length_b   1.000
_cell.length_c   1.000
_cell.angle_alpha   90.00
_cell.angle_beta   90.00
_cell.angle_gamma   90.00
#
_symmetry.space_group_name_H-M   'P 1'
#
loop_
_entity.id
_entity.type
_entity.pdbx_description
1 polymer ?
#
loop_
_entity_poly.entity_id
_entity_poly.type
_entity_poly.pdbx_seq_one_letter_code
_entity_poly.pdbx_strand_id
1 'polypeptide(L)'
;MEIITTHLNADFDAFASMVAAKKLYPDAVVAFPGAQEKNLRDFFIDSTLYILSIERAKDIELDKVTRIVLVDTRQKSRIGRFGEIVDSGNVEIHIYDHHPDSEDDIHGDQELVREVGATVTLLIQELQKRGIEVNAEEATVLALGIYEDTGSFTFSSTTAEDLAAAGWLLSRGANLNIISHLMTSELDKDQIELLHQLIQEMEVITIGGIDIVVTAAGAENYVGDLAILVHKLRDMENPEAIFAVVRMEDRIHLICRSRVDEVNVGDIASEFGGGGHATAASATVRNMSLYEARDKLVRLLHERVRPKRQAREIMSRPVISVGPDQTMDEAAELLSRYQISSMPVTQDGTAMGILHRNAVEKALHHGLHAHPVSEFMNPGIMFVTPDESIERVLSVATEGRQRLVPVIDRGAIVGVISRSDLLEHLKLPLRSDSSGAEEFPSGKTRSKSVRRLLEERFPRRVMEILRRAGEVAEQRDENVYLVGGAVRDLLLRIHNLDIDLVVEGAGIPFSRELAATFDGCRVRSHEKFGTAVLLFEDGFKIDVATARHEYYTVPGALPTVEMSSIKRDLYRRDFTMNTLAVRLNPRTFGQVLDFFGGARDIKEKVIRVLHNLSFVEDPTRILRAIRFSTRFGFTIGKHTLSLLKGAVKMKMFDKVEGKRLLNELVHILDEKSPIAPLKLMGGLGIFSALHPALDLNHRVSELIEAVSEVLAWWRYLFAQDKIESWSVYFLALTDPLSDEDFEDVIRRFSIVRPKKKDLVRERREAAYILSQLSRVAFNRPSEVANILRMRSMETLLFMMAKTGREQSRREISTYITSLRHAKPHLTGRHLIEMGFESGPIIGTILQTLRAARIDGLVSTEQEERKLVSELFLIDGKQADMARFMNRKKRPATGV
;
A
#
# COMPACT_ATOMS: atom_id res chain seq x y z
N MET A 1 -29.57 20.56 53.33
CA MET A 1 -29.72 19.40 52.38
C MET A 1 -28.73 19.56 51.24
N GLU A 2 -27.99 18.52 50.90
CA GLU A 2 -27.08 18.55 49.78
C GLU A 2 -27.74 17.87 48.57
N ILE A 3 -27.51 18.37 47.38
CA ILE A 3 -28.10 17.86 46.14
C ILE A 3 -26.99 17.58 45.12
N ILE A 4 -27.09 16.43 44.41
CA ILE A 4 -26.32 16.11 43.23
C ILE A 4 -27.25 16.21 42.02
N THR A 5 -26.87 16.97 41.02
CA THR A 5 -27.64 17.13 39.79
C THR A 5 -26.72 17.27 38.56
N THR A 6 -27.30 17.16 37.39
CA THR A 6 -26.63 17.23 36.11
C THR A 6 -27.42 18.10 35.11
N HIS A 7 -27.21 17.91 33.81
CA HIS A 7 -27.90 18.66 32.76
C HIS A 7 -29.26 18.07 32.35
N LEU A 8 -30.09 18.91 31.73
CA LEU A 8 -31.28 18.47 30.98
C LEU A 8 -30.88 17.52 29.85
N ASN A 9 -31.69 16.48 29.59
CA ASN A 9 -31.39 15.39 28.66
C ASN A 9 -30.11 14.63 29.05
N ALA A 10 -30.02 14.24 30.31
CA ALA A 10 -28.90 13.48 30.86
C ALA A 10 -28.66 12.19 30.07
N ASP A 11 -27.39 11.93 29.76
CA ASP A 11 -26.83 10.74 29.09
C ASP A 11 -26.17 9.79 30.10
N PHE A 12 -25.43 8.81 29.63
CA PHE A 12 -24.76 7.86 30.52
C PHE A 12 -23.57 8.46 31.27
N ASP A 13 -22.82 9.45 30.69
CA ASP A 13 -21.74 10.10 31.46
C ASP A 13 -22.28 10.93 32.59
N ALA A 14 -23.33 11.71 32.33
CA ALA A 14 -24.07 12.46 33.34
C ALA A 14 -24.57 11.55 34.48
N PHE A 15 -25.19 10.40 34.13
CA PHE A 15 -25.68 9.43 35.12
C PHE A 15 -24.55 8.75 35.90
N ALA A 16 -23.52 8.28 35.23
CA ALA A 16 -22.35 7.68 35.85
C ALA A 16 -21.64 8.66 36.78
N SER A 17 -21.55 9.93 36.38
CA SER A 17 -21.00 11.00 37.18
C SER A 17 -21.85 11.26 38.44
N MET A 18 -23.18 11.17 38.35
CA MET A 18 -24.06 11.24 39.55
C MET A 18 -23.84 10.06 40.50
N VAL A 19 -23.66 8.83 39.96
CA VAL A 19 -23.33 7.62 40.75
C VAL A 19 -22.00 7.80 41.48
N ALA A 20 -20.98 8.27 40.80
CA ALA A 20 -19.65 8.52 41.38
C ALA A 20 -19.70 9.64 42.43
N ALA A 21 -20.40 10.76 42.15
CA ALA A 21 -20.58 11.86 43.07
C ALA A 21 -21.32 11.44 44.33
N LYS A 22 -22.35 10.57 44.25
CA LYS A 22 -23.06 10.04 45.42
C LYS A 22 -22.15 9.26 46.36
N LYS A 23 -21.11 8.63 45.86
CA LYS A 23 -20.09 7.98 46.69
C LYS A 23 -19.16 8.99 47.38
N LEU A 24 -18.93 10.14 46.77
CA LEU A 24 -18.14 11.23 47.34
C LEU A 24 -18.97 12.04 48.38
N TYR A 25 -20.30 12.13 48.18
CA TYR A 25 -21.26 12.87 48.98
C TYR A 25 -22.41 11.93 49.42
N PRO A 26 -22.18 11.05 50.41
CA PRO A 26 -23.14 10.00 50.78
C PRO A 26 -24.49 10.50 51.25
N ASP A 27 -24.54 11.69 51.85
CA ASP A 27 -25.76 12.28 52.39
C ASP A 27 -26.57 13.11 51.38
N ALA A 28 -25.97 13.40 50.20
CA ALA A 28 -26.60 14.22 49.17
C ALA A 28 -27.76 13.49 48.48
N VAL A 29 -28.82 14.21 48.18
CA VAL A 29 -29.97 13.75 47.39
C VAL A 29 -29.63 13.85 45.91
N VAL A 30 -29.94 12.79 45.14
CA VAL A 30 -29.69 12.75 43.71
C VAL A 30 -30.97 13.09 42.96
N ALA A 31 -30.91 14.06 42.04
CA ALA A 31 -32.09 14.46 41.28
C ALA A 31 -31.74 14.89 39.84
N PHE A 32 -32.51 14.38 38.86
CA PHE A 32 -32.43 14.88 37.48
C PHE A 32 -33.18 16.21 37.34
N PRO A 33 -32.63 17.20 36.65
CA PRO A 33 -33.29 18.49 36.43
C PRO A 33 -34.48 18.41 35.46
N GLY A 34 -34.52 17.37 34.60
CA GLY A 34 -35.53 17.16 33.56
C GLY A 34 -35.53 15.77 32.95
N ALA A 35 -35.78 15.69 31.67
CA ALA A 35 -35.81 14.43 30.91
C ALA A 35 -34.40 13.84 30.75
N GLN A 36 -34.33 12.53 30.59
CA GLN A 36 -33.12 11.77 30.25
C GLN A 36 -33.13 11.42 28.75
N GLU A 37 -31.99 11.15 28.18
CA GLU A 37 -31.88 10.59 26.84
C GLU A 37 -32.58 9.23 26.73
N LYS A 38 -32.96 8.86 25.48
CA LYS A 38 -33.73 7.63 25.24
C LYS A 38 -32.98 6.39 25.75
N ASN A 39 -31.69 6.28 25.42
CA ASN A 39 -30.86 5.13 25.80
C ASN A 39 -30.80 4.98 27.36
N LEU A 40 -30.61 6.07 28.08
CA LEU A 40 -30.58 6.07 29.52
C LEU A 40 -31.96 5.73 30.11
N ARG A 41 -33.04 6.21 29.52
CA ARG A 41 -34.40 5.88 29.91
C ARG A 41 -34.73 4.39 29.71
N ASP A 42 -34.35 3.85 28.54
CA ASP A 42 -34.54 2.43 28.22
C ASP A 42 -33.72 1.55 29.18
N PHE A 43 -32.47 1.97 29.50
CA PHE A 43 -31.67 1.34 30.56
C PHE A 43 -32.38 1.25 31.89
N PHE A 44 -33.07 2.32 32.37
CA PHE A 44 -33.81 2.28 33.61
C PHE A 44 -35.05 1.38 33.57
N ILE A 45 -35.65 1.19 32.40
CA ILE A 45 -36.79 0.31 32.20
C ILE A 45 -36.35 -1.16 32.19
N ASP A 46 -35.26 -1.47 31.52
CA ASP A 46 -34.82 -2.84 31.26
C ASP A 46 -33.86 -3.37 32.34
N SER A 47 -33.20 -2.47 33.10
CA SER A 47 -32.23 -2.89 34.11
C SER A 47 -32.93 -3.12 35.47
N THR A 48 -32.56 -4.20 36.14
CA THR A 48 -32.92 -4.48 37.54
C THR A 48 -31.97 -3.84 38.54
N LEU A 49 -31.06 -2.97 38.07
CA LEU A 49 -30.00 -2.36 38.86
C LEU A 49 -30.55 -1.11 39.60
N TYR A 50 -30.91 -1.27 40.88
CA TYR A 50 -31.29 -0.16 41.77
C TYR A 50 -30.03 0.46 42.42
N ILE A 51 -29.21 1.17 41.64
CA ILE A 51 -27.93 1.69 42.12
C ILE A 51 -28.09 2.99 42.92
N LEU A 52 -29.07 3.81 42.55
CA LEU A 52 -29.37 5.09 43.23
C LEU A 52 -30.84 5.28 43.53
N SER A 53 -31.12 5.90 44.70
CA SER A 53 -32.42 6.50 44.98
C SER A 53 -32.44 7.91 44.40
N ILE A 54 -33.30 8.13 43.40
CA ILE A 54 -33.40 9.40 42.68
C ILE A 54 -34.71 10.06 43.05
N GLU A 55 -34.65 11.29 43.52
CA GLU A 55 -35.81 12.09 43.82
C GLU A 55 -36.26 12.95 42.63
N ARG A 56 -37.55 13.31 42.59
CA ARG A 56 -38.03 14.17 41.50
C ARG A 56 -37.65 15.61 41.79
N ALA A 57 -37.08 16.33 40.87
CA ALA A 57 -36.71 17.73 41.10
C ALA A 57 -37.81 18.61 41.64
N LYS A 58 -39.09 18.35 41.25
CA LYS A 58 -40.24 19.10 41.75
C LYS A 58 -40.58 18.89 43.25
N ASP A 59 -40.14 17.77 43.83
CA ASP A 59 -40.42 17.39 45.23
C ASP A 59 -39.35 17.93 46.19
N ILE A 60 -38.26 18.53 45.63
CA ILE A 60 -37.17 19.13 46.39
C ILE A 60 -37.50 20.58 46.76
N GLU A 61 -37.41 20.89 48.09
CA GLU A 61 -37.55 22.23 48.58
C GLU A 61 -36.26 23.03 48.44
N LEU A 62 -36.21 23.93 47.46
CA LEU A 62 -34.97 24.67 47.09
C LEU A 62 -34.39 25.50 48.20
N ASP A 63 -35.27 26.07 49.07
CA ASP A 63 -34.89 26.91 50.24
C ASP A 63 -34.10 26.16 51.33
N LYS A 64 -34.16 24.82 51.32
CA LYS A 64 -33.46 23.97 52.30
C LYS A 64 -32.10 23.46 51.76
N VAL A 65 -31.73 23.80 50.51
CA VAL A 65 -30.48 23.37 49.92
C VAL A 65 -29.34 24.21 50.49
N THR A 66 -28.31 23.51 50.97
CA THR A 66 -27.11 24.13 51.54
C THR A 66 -25.89 23.90 50.66
N ARG A 67 -25.91 22.83 49.83
CA ARG A 67 -24.85 22.53 48.86
C ARG A 67 -25.45 21.91 47.60
N ILE A 68 -24.94 22.32 46.43
CA ILE A 68 -25.27 21.73 45.17
C ILE A 68 -23.99 21.18 44.51
N VAL A 69 -24.03 19.94 44.06
CA VAL A 69 -22.93 19.28 43.32
C VAL A 69 -23.39 19.15 41.88
N LEU A 70 -22.75 19.89 41.00
CA LEU A 70 -23.00 19.86 39.56
C LEU A 70 -22.02 18.88 38.92
N VAL A 71 -22.53 17.92 38.16
CA VAL A 71 -21.73 16.97 37.42
C VAL A 71 -22.09 17.05 35.94
N ASP A 72 -21.07 17.02 35.11
CA ASP A 72 -21.17 17.01 33.67
C ASP A 72 -21.87 18.23 33.06
N THR A 73 -21.88 19.31 33.81
CA THR A 73 -22.33 20.61 33.33
C THR A 73 -21.98 21.71 34.33
N ARG A 74 -21.73 22.91 33.80
CA ARG A 74 -21.63 24.16 34.58
C ARG A 74 -22.42 25.30 33.94
N GLN A 75 -23.38 24.96 33.06
CA GLN A 75 -24.24 25.95 32.43
C GLN A 75 -25.58 26.06 33.14
N LYS A 76 -25.91 27.25 33.61
CA LYS A 76 -27.17 27.51 34.36
C LYS A 76 -28.42 27.14 33.55
N SER A 77 -28.44 27.39 32.25
CA SER A 77 -29.55 27.04 31.34
C SER A 77 -29.83 25.53 31.25
N ARG A 78 -28.81 24.70 31.54
CA ARG A 78 -28.91 23.26 31.45
C ARG A 78 -29.35 22.54 32.70
N ILE A 79 -29.36 23.20 33.89
CA ILE A 79 -29.70 22.56 35.17
C ILE A 79 -31.18 22.79 35.61
N GLY A 80 -32.01 23.26 34.68
CA GLY A 80 -33.45 23.45 34.93
C GLY A 80 -33.75 24.34 36.14
N ARG A 81 -34.71 23.92 36.97
CA ARG A 81 -35.09 24.70 38.14
C ARG A 81 -33.99 24.89 39.21
N PHE A 82 -32.96 24.06 39.19
CA PHE A 82 -31.83 24.23 40.13
C PHE A 82 -30.97 25.46 39.80
N GLY A 83 -31.13 26.06 38.62
CA GLY A 83 -30.53 27.34 38.28
C GLY A 83 -30.97 28.50 39.20
N GLU A 84 -32.16 28.39 39.83
CA GLU A 84 -32.66 29.40 40.82
C GLU A 84 -31.82 29.39 42.10
N ILE A 85 -31.23 28.24 42.48
CA ILE A 85 -30.41 28.09 43.67
C ILE A 85 -29.06 28.80 43.49
N VAL A 86 -28.48 28.71 42.31
CA VAL A 86 -27.17 29.29 41.96
C VAL A 86 -27.20 30.80 42.14
N ASP A 87 -28.31 31.46 41.82
CA ASP A 87 -28.45 32.92 41.98
C ASP A 87 -28.62 33.39 43.43
N SER A 88 -29.02 32.51 44.35
CA SER A 88 -29.29 32.88 45.72
C SER A 88 -28.06 33.31 46.55
N GLY A 89 -26.85 32.92 46.10
CA GLY A 89 -25.58 33.25 46.75
C GLY A 89 -25.36 32.65 48.13
N ASN A 90 -26.28 31.80 48.62
CA ASN A 90 -26.25 31.21 49.95
C ASN A 90 -26.01 29.70 49.97
N VAL A 91 -25.64 29.12 48.81
CA VAL A 91 -25.44 27.69 48.62
C VAL A 91 -24.03 27.40 48.15
N GLU A 92 -23.38 26.46 48.82
CA GLU A 92 -22.03 25.99 48.39
C GLU A 92 -22.14 25.20 47.08
N ILE A 93 -21.32 25.56 46.08
CA ILE A 93 -21.38 24.98 44.74
C ILE A 93 -20.12 24.17 44.49
N HIS A 94 -20.26 22.86 44.25
CA HIS A 94 -19.17 21.98 43.81
C HIS A 94 -19.40 21.55 42.38
N ILE A 95 -18.35 21.62 41.54
CA ILE A 95 -18.43 21.36 40.08
C ILE A 95 -17.43 20.30 39.68
N TYR A 96 -17.91 19.31 38.92
CA TYR A 96 -17.11 18.31 38.22
C TYR A 96 -17.52 18.31 36.73
N ASP A 97 -16.61 18.72 35.83
CA ASP A 97 -16.96 18.88 34.42
C ASP A 97 -15.74 18.73 33.53
N HIS A 98 -15.94 18.24 32.32
CA HIS A 98 -14.91 18.06 31.31
C HIS A 98 -15.08 19.00 30.10
N HIS A 99 -16.18 19.72 30.03
CA HIS A 99 -16.46 20.62 28.92
C HIS A 99 -15.49 21.82 28.88
N PRO A 100 -15.19 22.38 27.69
CA PRO A 100 -14.37 23.59 27.56
C PRO A 100 -15.05 24.79 28.18
N ASP A 101 -14.27 25.81 28.59
CA ASP A 101 -14.73 27.03 29.20
C ASP A 101 -15.68 27.83 28.30
N SER A 102 -16.76 28.38 28.88
CA SER A 102 -17.75 29.24 28.24
C SER A 102 -18.02 30.51 29.06
N GLU A 103 -18.39 31.59 28.39
CA GLU A 103 -18.67 32.90 29.07
C GLU A 103 -19.84 32.84 30.08
N ASP A 104 -20.77 31.88 29.93
CA ASP A 104 -21.96 31.70 30.73
C ASP A 104 -21.81 30.61 31.81
N ASP A 105 -20.59 30.15 32.09
CA ASP A 105 -20.36 29.08 33.06
C ASP A 105 -20.54 29.52 34.48
N ILE A 106 -21.10 28.61 35.29
CA ILE A 106 -21.21 28.77 36.75
C ILE A 106 -19.84 28.54 37.38
N HIS A 107 -19.45 29.38 38.32
CA HIS A 107 -18.24 29.19 39.12
C HIS A 107 -18.62 28.70 40.51
N GLY A 108 -17.91 27.66 40.98
CA GLY A 108 -18.18 27.02 42.26
C GLY A 108 -17.12 27.27 43.33
N ASP A 109 -17.46 26.95 44.58
CA ASP A 109 -16.54 26.98 45.73
C ASP A 109 -15.46 25.88 45.61
N GLN A 110 -15.83 24.76 44.97
CA GLN A 110 -14.89 23.70 44.58
C GLN A 110 -15.12 23.32 43.13
N GLU A 111 -14.06 23.37 42.35
CA GLU A 111 -14.12 23.01 40.94
C GLU A 111 -13.06 21.97 40.60
N LEU A 112 -13.46 20.91 39.92
CA LEU A 112 -12.55 19.95 39.24
C LEU A 112 -12.94 19.90 37.78
N VAL A 113 -12.37 20.81 37.01
CA VAL A 113 -12.61 20.97 35.57
C VAL A 113 -11.32 20.69 34.81
N ARG A 114 -11.33 19.72 33.91
CA ARG A 114 -10.20 19.36 33.04
C ARG A 114 -10.68 18.73 31.76
N GLU A 115 -9.96 18.99 30.67
CA GLU A 115 -10.22 18.37 29.38
C GLU A 115 -9.80 16.88 29.41
N VAL A 116 -10.79 16.02 29.62
CA VAL A 116 -10.72 14.54 29.50
C VAL A 116 -11.87 14.05 28.64
N GLY A 117 -11.90 12.79 28.29
CA GLY A 117 -12.92 12.22 27.41
C GLY A 117 -14.31 12.12 28.04
N ALA A 118 -14.41 12.05 29.37
CA ALA A 118 -15.69 11.95 30.13
C ALA A 118 -15.55 12.55 31.53
N THR A 119 -16.59 13.19 32.03
CA THR A 119 -16.63 13.75 33.40
C THR A 119 -16.45 12.68 34.48
N VAL A 120 -17.04 11.51 34.28
CA VAL A 120 -16.91 10.39 35.22
C VAL A 120 -15.44 9.96 35.41
N THR A 121 -14.56 10.16 34.46
CA THR A 121 -13.12 9.90 34.59
C THR A 121 -12.51 10.70 35.73
N LEU A 122 -12.89 11.98 35.88
CA LEU A 122 -12.42 12.85 36.98
C LEU A 122 -12.90 12.35 38.34
N LEU A 123 -14.15 11.97 38.39
CA LEU A 123 -14.76 11.46 39.62
C LEU A 123 -14.18 10.10 40.05
N ILE A 124 -13.86 9.23 39.09
CA ILE A 124 -13.19 7.96 39.36
C ILE A 124 -11.80 8.21 39.98
N GLN A 125 -11.03 9.17 39.46
CA GLN A 125 -9.76 9.53 40.06
C GLN A 125 -9.90 10.02 41.52
N GLU A 126 -10.96 10.78 41.82
CA GLU A 126 -11.25 11.21 43.19
C GLU A 126 -11.64 10.04 44.09
N LEU A 127 -12.43 9.09 43.60
CA LEU A 127 -12.74 7.84 44.33
C LEU A 127 -11.48 7.03 44.63
N GLN A 128 -10.56 6.92 43.63
CA GLN A 128 -9.30 6.25 43.83
C GLN A 128 -8.42 6.93 44.88
N LYS A 129 -8.26 8.26 44.80
CA LYS A 129 -7.46 9.03 45.73
C LYS A 129 -7.95 8.91 47.19
N ARG A 130 -9.30 8.83 47.37
CA ARG A 130 -9.92 8.69 48.69
C ARG A 130 -10.08 7.22 49.13
N GLY A 131 -9.65 6.25 48.31
CA GLY A 131 -9.74 4.83 48.62
C GLY A 131 -11.17 4.31 48.74
N ILE A 132 -12.14 4.92 48.06
CA ILE A 132 -13.56 4.54 48.12
C ILE A 132 -13.78 3.33 47.24
N GLU A 133 -14.32 2.26 47.81
CA GLU A 133 -14.61 1.04 47.09
C GLU A 133 -15.76 1.18 46.10
N VAL A 134 -15.62 0.55 44.94
CA VAL A 134 -16.63 0.47 43.87
C VAL A 134 -16.93 -1.01 43.65
N ASN A 135 -18.18 -1.41 43.71
CA ASN A 135 -18.62 -2.77 43.43
C ASN A 135 -18.74 -3.01 41.90
N ALA A 136 -18.97 -4.26 41.47
CA ALA A 136 -18.99 -4.63 40.05
C ALA A 136 -20.16 -3.98 39.27
N GLU A 137 -21.31 -3.74 39.91
CA GLU A 137 -22.46 -3.12 39.27
C GLU A 137 -22.18 -1.62 39.04
N GLU A 138 -21.71 -0.95 40.07
CA GLU A 138 -21.26 0.46 39.99
C GLU A 138 -20.16 0.62 38.97
N ALA A 139 -19.18 -0.25 39.01
CA ALA A 139 -18.06 -0.23 38.03
C ALA A 139 -18.53 -0.35 36.57
N THR A 140 -19.59 -1.16 36.34
CA THR A 140 -20.17 -1.31 34.99
C THR A 140 -20.86 -0.01 34.56
N VAL A 141 -21.62 0.65 35.45
CA VAL A 141 -22.26 1.93 35.11
C VAL A 141 -21.25 3.05 34.92
N LEU A 142 -20.25 3.14 35.80
CA LEU A 142 -19.19 4.14 35.64
C LEU A 142 -18.40 3.95 34.32
N ALA A 143 -18.13 2.70 33.94
CA ALA A 143 -17.48 2.40 32.67
C ALA A 143 -18.40 2.76 31.48
N LEU A 144 -19.69 2.57 31.57
CA LEU A 144 -20.64 2.91 30.51
C LEU A 144 -20.59 4.40 30.16
N GLY A 145 -20.50 5.32 31.18
CA GLY A 145 -20.30 6.75 30.94
C GLY A 145 -19.01 7.04 30.14
N ILE A 146 -17.86 6.42 30.51
CA ILE A 146 -16.62 6.58 29.75
C ILE A 146 -16.78 6.09 28.30
N TYR A 147 -17.42 4.92 28.11
CA TYR A 147 -17.57 4.33 26.76
C TYR A 147 -18.46 5.19 25.86
N GLU A 148 -19.54 5.81 26.41
CA GLU A 148 -20.41 6.69 25.62
C GLU A 148 -19.65 7.93 25.14
N ASP A 149 -19.09 8.73 26.05
CA ASP A 149 -18.50 10.03 25.78
C ASP A 149 -17.18 9.95 24.98
N THR A 150 -16.49 8.82 25.10
CA THR A 150 -15.31 8.55 24.31
C THR A 150 -15.61 7.83 22.99
N GLY A 151 -16.88 7.52 22.70
CA GLY A 151 -17.28 6.71 21.54
C GLY A 151 -16.57 5.37 21.53
N SER A 152 -16.55 4.66 22.66
CA SER A 152 -15.77 3.43 22.86
C SER A 152 -14.27 3.64 22.60
N PHE A 153 -13.71 4.74 23.08
CA PHE A 153 -12.31 5.19 22.94
C PHE A 153 -11.89 5.54 21.52
N THR A 154 -12.83 5.85 20.62
CA THR A 154 -12.54 6.18 19.22
C THR A 154 -12.59 7.66 18.91
N PHE A 155 -13.15 8.49 19.80
CA PHE A 155 -13.22 9.93 19.61
C PHE A 155 -11.87 10.61 19.89
N SER A 156 -11.62 11.74 19.21
CA SER A 156 -10.38 12.51 19.38
C SER A 156 -10.25 13.17 20.77
N SER A 157 -11.33 13.30 21.50
CA SER A 157 -11.39 13.77 22.89
C SER A 157 -10.87 12.74 23.91
N THR A 158 -10.72 11.47 23.52
CA THR A 158 -10.26 10.39 24.42
C THR A 158 -8.83 10.64 24.90
N THR A 159 -8.62 10.56 26.20
CA THR A 159 -7.32 10.75 26.84
C THR A 159 -6.77 9.44 27.42
N ALA A 160 -5.49 9.43 27.78
CA ALA A 160 -4.88 8.31 28.48
C ALA A 160 -5.51 8.08 29.88
N GLU A 161 -6.08 9.12 30.47
CA GLU A 161 -6.74 9.08 31.78
C GLU A 161 -8.06 8.29 31.70
N ASP A 162 -8.82 8.41 30.62
CA ASP A 162 -10.06 7.65 30.38
C ASP A 162 -9.77 6.15 30.24
N LEU A 163 -8.73 5.78 29.51
CA LEU A 163 -8.28 4.39 29.39
C LEU A 163 -7.81 3.83 30.74
N ALA A 164 -7.09 4.62 31.55
CA ALA A 164 -6.63 4.21 32.86
C ALA A 164 -7.82 4.02 33.83
N ALA A 165 -8.80 4.92 33.82
CA ALA A 165 -10.04 4.82 34.61
C ALA A 165 -10.85 3.59 34.23
N ALA A 166 -11.04 3.34 32.93
CA ALA A 166 -11.73 2.16 32.42
C ALA A 166 -11.02 0.85 32.80
N GLY A 167 -9.67 0.82 32.69
CA GLY A 167 -8.84 -0.32 33.11
C GLY A 167 -9.00 -0.61 34.61
N TRP A 168 -9.06 0.42 35.45
CA TRP A 168 -9.30 0.27 36.86
C TRP A 168 -10.70 -0.26 37.15
N LEU A 169 -11.74 0.26 36.50
CA LEU A 169 -13.13 -0.23 36.64
C LEU A 169 -13.24 -1.71 36.20
N LEU A 170 -12.55 -2.10 35.15
CA LEU A 170 -12.50 -3.51 34.72
C LEU A 170 -11.88 -4.40 35.80
N SER A 171 -10.84 -3.92 36.52
CA SER A 171 -10.24 -4.64 37.65
C SER A 171 -11.21 -4.74 38.87
N ARG A 172 -12.22 -3.91 38.93
CA ARG A 172 -13.31 -3.93 39.93
C ARG A 172 -14.52 -4.75 39.50
N GLY A 173 -14.46 -5.39 38.32
CA GLY A 173 -15.50 -6.30 37.86
C GLY A 173 -16.52 -5.66 36.90
N ALA A 174 -16.20 -4.54 36.26
CA ALA A 174 -17.07 -3.97 35.23
C ALA A 174 -17.34 -4.99 34.12
N ASN A 175 -18.60 -5.13 33.71
CA ASN A 175 -19.04 -6.13 32.75
C ASN A 175 -19.10 -5.56 31.32
N LEU A 176 -18.08 -5.86 30.53
CA LEU A 176 -17.98 -5.39 29.14
C LEU A 176 -19.12 -5.91 28.25
N ASN A 177 -19.72 -7.06 28.54
CA ASN A 177 -20.83 -7.57 27.72
C ASN A 177 -22.08 -6.71 27.88
N ILE A 178 -22.35 -6.26 29.11
CA ILE A 178 -23.46 -5.32 29.40
C ILE A 178 -23.19 -3.99 28.68
N ILE A 179 -21.99 -3.46 28.83
CA ILE A 179 -21.59 -2.21 28.16
C ILE A 179 -21.76 -2.33 26.65
N SER A 180 -21.22 -3.40 26.02
CA SER A 180 -21.32 -3.65 24.58
C SER A 180 -22.79 -3.74 24.13
N HIS A 181 -23.63 -4.43 24.89
CA HIS A 181 -25.05 -4.57 24.56
C HIS A 181 -25.78 -3.21 24.59
N LEU A 182 -25.51 -2.39 25.59
CA LEU A 182 -26.14 -1.06 25.73
C LEU A 182 -25.58 -0.03 24.73
N MET A 183 -24.31 -0.13 24.37
CA MET A 183 -23.69 0.75 23.37
C MET A 183 -24.00 0.35 21.92
N THR A 184 -24.46 -0.89 21.70
CA THR A 184 -24.85 -1.35 20.36
C THR A 184 -26.35 -1.02 20.18
N SER A 185 -26.63 0.11 19.52
CA SER A 185 -27.99 0.43 19.10
C SER A 185 -28.47 -0.62 18.09
N GLU A 186 -29.25 -1.61 18.55
CA GLU A 186 -29.95 -2.49 17.64
C GLU A 186 -31.01 -1.67 16.90
N LEU A 187 -30.97 -1.76 15.57
CA LEU A 187 -31.98 -1.11 14.74
C LEU A 187 -33.30 -1.85 14.92
N ASP A 188 -34.38 -1.12 15.17
CA ASP A 188 -35.72 -1.68 15.17
C ASP A 188 -36.16 -2.05 13.74
N LYS A 189 -37.28 -2.74 13.63
CA LYS A 189 -37.79 -3.26 12.35
C LYS A 189 -38.04 -2.12 11.34
N ASP A 190 -38.59 -1.00 11.80
CA ASP A 190 -38.95 0.13 10.93
C ASP A 190 -37.67 0.87 10.50
N GLN A 191 -36.66 0.94 11.35
CA GLN A 191 -35.33 1.46 11.03
C GLN A 191 -34.59 0.58 10.02
N ILE A 192 -34.65 -0.76 10.15
CA ILE A 192 -34.08 -1.70 9.19
C ILE A 192 -34.75 -1.56 7.83
N GLU A 193 -36.07 -1.47 7.78
CA GLU A 193 -36.82 -1.32 6.54
C GLU A 193 -36.52 0.02 5.87
N LEU A 194 -36.46 1.11 6.62
CA LEU A 194 -36.06 2.43 6.11
C LEU A 194 -34.62 2.45 5.62
N LEU A 195 -33.69 1.82 6.36
CA LEU A 195 -32.28 1.70 5.96
C LEU A 195 -32.15 0.93 4.64
N HIS A 196 -32.93 -0.15 4.47
CA HIS A 196 -32.97 -0.93 3.24
C HIS A 196 -33.44 -0.09 2.05
N GLN A 197 -34.53 0.69 2.20
CA GLN A 197 -35.01 1.61 1.18
C GLN A 197 -33.95 2.67 0.83
N LEU A 198 -33.31 3.27 1.84
CA LEU A 198 -32.24 4.25 1.63
C LEU A 198 -31.06 3.67 0.86
N ILE A 199 -30.68 2.41 1.11
CA ILE A 199 -29.61 1.71 0.35
C ILE A 199 -30.03 1.47 -1.12
N GLN A 200 -31.26 1.06 -1.35
CA GLN A 200 -31.75 0.79 -2.72
C GLN A 200 -31.84 2.06 -3.58
N GLU A 201 -32.21 3.17 -2.98
CA GLU A 201 -32.43 4.46 -3.66
C GLU A 201 -31.18 5.36 -3.64
N MET A 202 -30.03 4.83 -3.26
CA MET A 202 -28.79 5.60 -3.28
C MET A 202 -28.34 5.92 -4.69
N GLU A 203 -28.14 7.21 -4.95
CA GLU A 203 -27.56 7.73 -6.18
C GLU A 203 -26.30 8.50 -5.88
N VAL A 204 -25.22 8.25 -6.63
CA VAL A 204 -23.98 8.99 -6.51
C VAL A 204 -23.94 10.09 -7.57
N ILE A 205 -23.90 11.34 -7.15
CA ILE A 205 -23.77 12.52 -8.00
C ILE A 205 -22.35 13.04 -7.87
N THR A 206 -21.60 13.06 -8.96
CA THR A 206 -20.25 13.61 -8.96
C THR A 206 -20.27 15.05 -9.43
N ILE A 207 -19.92 16.00 -8.55
CA ILE A 207 -19.85 17.43 -8.88
C ILE A 207 -18.41 17.90 -8.67
N GLY A 208 -17.77 18.33 -9.76
CA GLY A 208 -16.39 18.81 -9.70
C GLY A 208 -15.36 17.80 -9.16
N GLY A 209 -15.66 16.50 -9.27
CA GLY A 209 -14.80 15.42 -8.78
C GLY A 209 -15.11 14.99 -7.35
N ILE A 210 -16.10 15.60 -6.69
CA ILE A 210 -16.60 15.24 -5.36
C ILE A 210 -17.76 14.27 -5.52
N ASP A 211 -17.69 13.09 -4.90
CA ASP A 211 -18.75 12.08 -4.93
C ASP A 211 -19.74 12.32 -3.77
N ILE A 212 -20.92 12.76 -4.12
CA ILE A 212 -22.01 13.07 -3.20
C ILE A 212 -23.06 12.00 -3.32
N VAL A 213 -23.38 11.32 -2.22
CA VAL A 213 -24.51 10.38 -2.16
C VAL A 213 -25.78 11.13 -1.83
N VAL A 214 -26.79 10.97 -2.66
CA VAL A 214 -28.16 11.43 -2.42
C VAL A 214 -29.06 10.20 -2.38
N THR A 215 -29.84 10.09 -1.32
CA THR A 215 -30.83 8.99 -1.18
C THR A 215 -32.16 9.55 -0.72
N ALA A 216 -33.26 8.87 -1.08
CA ALA A 216 -34.60 9.28 -0.71
C ALA A 216 -35.45 8.08 -0.34
N ALA A 217 -36.20 8.18 0.75
CA ALA A 217 -37.10 7.10 1.20
C ALA A 217 -38.37 7.66 1.84
N GLY A 218 -39.41 6.82 2.02
CA GLY A 218 -40.62 7.19 2.67
C GLY A 218 -41.03 6.18 3.73
N ALA A 219 -41.37 6.63 4.94
CA ALA A 219 -41.98 5.83 6.00
C ALA A 219 -43.40 6.36 6.29
N GLU A 220 -44.36 5.46 6.53
CA GLU A 220 -45.71 5.85 6.87
C GLU A 220 -45.78 6.45 8.28
N ASN A 221 -45.00 5.89 9.19
CA ASN A 221 -44.89 6.32 10.58
C ASN A 221 -43.63 7.11 10.82
N TYR A 222 -43.52 7.79 11.95
CA TYR A 222 -42.29 8.43 12.40
C TYR A 222 -41.26 7.36 12.83
N VAL A 223 -40.09 7.36 12.18
CA VAL A 223 -38.95 6.52 12.52
C VAL A 223 -37.92 7.39 13.25
N GLY A 224 -37.65 7.07 14.51
CA GLY A 224 -36.65 7.80 15.29
C GLY A 224 -35.23 7.58 14.84
N ASP A 225 -34.33 8.43 15.31
CA ASP A 225 -32.88 8.30 15.14
C ASP A 225 -32.37 8.20 13.67
N LEU A 226 -33.06 8.90 12.75
CA LEU A 226 -32.68 8.95 11.33
C LEU A 226 -31.21 9.31 11.13
N ALA A 227 -30.64 10.15 12.01
CA ALA A 227 -29.24 10.53 11.96
C ALA A 227 -28.30 9.31 12.12
N ILE A 228 -28.66 8.32 12.92
CA ILE A 228 -27.89 7.06 13.10
C ILE A 228 -27.92 6.25 11.81
N LEU A 229 -29.07 6.17 11.13
CA LEU A 229 -29.20 5.46 9.85
C LEU A 229 -28.29 6.08 8.78
N VAL A 230 -28.28 7.42 8.70
CA VAL A 230 -27.44 8.15 7.76
C VAL A 230 -25.95 7.99 8.11
N HIS A 231 -25.62 7.91 9.40
CA HIS A 231 -24.25 7.62 9.83
C HIS A 231 -23.79 6.22 9.40
N LYS A 232 -24.65 5.19 9.59
CA LYS A 232 -24.36 3.84 9.13
C LYS A 232 -24.19 3.77 7.59
N LEU A 233 -25.04 4.46 6.83
CA LEU A 233 -24.91 4.58 5.38
C LEU A 233 -23.58 5.24 4.97
N ARG A 234 -23.20 6.32 5.64
CA ARG A 234 -21.95 7.01 5.42
C ARG A 234 -20.74 6.07 5.65
N ASP A 235 -20.79 5.25 6.69
CA ASP A 235 -19.69 4.35 7.05
C ASP A 235 -19.62 3.13 6.09
N MET A 236 -20.75 2.70 5.53
CA MET A 236 -20.79 1.60 4.53
C MET A 236 -20.23 2.04 3.17
N GLU A 237 -20.62 3.18 2.66
CA GLU A 237 -20.30 3.64 1.31
C GLU A 237 -19.11 4.63 1.28
N ASN A 238 -18.76 5.19 2.45
CA ASN A 238 -17.65 6.13 2.62
C ASN A 238 -17.64 7.31 1.62
N PRO A 239 -18.79 7.99 1.36
CA PRO A 239 -18.86 9.12 0.45
C PRO A 239 -18.19 10.37 1.05
N GLU A 240 -17.81 11.32 0.19
CA GLU A 240 -17.30 12.62 0.61
C GLU A 240 -18.40 13.47 1.26
N ALA A 241 -19.64 13.35 0.76
CA ALA A 241 -20.84 13.87 1.40
C ALA A 241 -22.05 12.96 1.15
N ILE A 242 -23.00 12.95 2.10
CA ILE A 242 -24.25 12.20 2.00
C ILE A 242 -25.44 13.07 2.41
N PHE A 243 -26.52 12.98 1.62
CA PHE A 243 -27.79 13.66 1.85
C PHE A 243 -28.92 12.62 1.79
N ALA A 244 -29.62 12.45 2.91
CA ALA A 244 -30.78 11.60 2.99
C ALA A 244 -32.04 12.45 3.11
N VAL A 245 -32.98 12.29 2.18
CA VAL A 245 -34.28 12.94 2.15
C VAL A 245 -35.33 11.91 2.53
N VAL A 246 -35.94 12.04 3.69
CA VAL A 246 -36.89 11.03 4.19
C VAL A 246 -38.23 11.67 4.46
N ARG A 247 -39.28 11.14 3.84
CA ARG A 247 -40.66 11.52 4.18
C ARG A 247 -41.15 10.63 5.32
N MET A 248 -41.57 11.27 6.41
CA MET A 248 -42.23 10.61 7.52
C MET A 248 -43.49 11.37 7.83
N GLU A 249 -44.63 10.68 7.85
CA GLU A 249 -45.93 11.29 8.01
C GLU A 249 -46.16 12.41 6.96
N ASP A 250 -46.38 13.67 7.42
CA ASP A 250 -46.60 14.84 6.59
C ASP A 250 -45.36 15.73 6.39
N ARG A 251 -44.18 15.26 6.81
CA ARG A 251 -42.94 16.04 6.81
C ARG A 251 -41.83 15.38 6.06
N ILE A 252 -40.96 16.20 5.50
CA ILE A 252 -39.69 15.78 4.92
C ILE A 252 -38.57 16.12 5.89
N HIS A 253 -37.80 15.09 6.23
CA HIS A 253 -36.59 15.21 7.01
C HIS A 253 -35.39 15.11 6.08
N LEU A 254 -34.53 16.11 6.12
CA LEU A 254 -33.27 16.14 5.41
C LEU A 254 -32.14 16.01 6.42
N ILE A 255 -31.31 14.97 6.29
CA ILE A 255 -30.11 14.77 7.10
C ILE A 255 -28.90 14.81 6.17
N CYS A 256 -27.92 15.64 6.53
CA CYS A 256 -26.74 15.89 5.71
C CYS A 256 -25.47 15.66 6.51
N ARG A 257 -24.46 15.05 5.86
CA ARG A 257 -23.12 14.89 6.41
C ARG A 257 -22.09 15.17 5.31
N SER A 258 -21.01 15.88 5.64
CA SER A 258 -19.88 16.12 4.75
C SER A 258 -18.55 15.87 5.46
N ARG A 259 -17.56 15.39 4.71
CA ARG A 259 -16.16 15.22 5.14
C ARG A 259 -15.22 16.16 4.41
N VAL A 260 -15.74 16.98 3.50
CA VAL A 260 -14.97 17.89 2.66
C VAL A 260 -15.50 19.33 2.80
N ASP A 261 -14.59 20.28 2.84
CA ASP A 261 -14.93 21.70 3.06
C ASP A 261 -15.70 22.31 1.85
N GLU A 262 -15.54 21.72 0.67
CA GLU A 262 -16.21 22.16 -0.57
C GLU A 262 -17.72 21.89 -0.55
N VAL A 263 -18.21 21.04 0.36
CA VAL A 263 -19.62 20.75 0.53
C VAL A 263 -20.05 21.17 1.94
N ASN A 264 -20.40 22.45 2.10
CA ASN A 264 -20.94 22.97 3.34
C ASN A 264 -22.42 22.54 3.49
N VAL A 265 -22.67 21.50 4.31
CA VAL A 265 -24.04 20.99 4.49
C VAL A 265 -24.92 21.92 5.32
N GLY A 266 -24.34 22.79 6.15
CA GLY A 266 -25.08 23.83 6.88
C GLY A 266 -25.76 24.84 5.97
N ASP A 267 -25.04 25.32 4.96
CA ASP A 267 -25.57 26.26 3.95
C ASP A 267 -26.68 25.62 3.11
N ILE A 268 -26.54 24.32 2.78
CA ILE A 268 -27.56 23.60 2.01
C ILE A 268 -28.82 23.37 2.88
N ALA A 269 -28.67 22.94 4.12
CA ALA A 269 -29.79 22.72 5.05
C ALA A 269 -30.55 24.02 5.34
N SER A 270 -29.88 25.16 5.42
CA SER A 270 -30.50 26.47 5.66
C SER A 270 -31.50 26.85 4.54
N GLU A 271 -31.25 26.45 3.28
CA GLU A 271 -32.17 26.63 2.15
C GLU A 271 -33.47 25.80 2.28
N PHE A 272 -33.47 24.83 3.16
CA PHE A 272 -34.65 24.05 3.54
C PHE A 272 -35.26 24.50 4.87
N GLY A 273 -34.81 25.64 5.43
CA GLY A 273 -35.29 26.14 6.71
C GLY A 273 -34.73 25.39 7.92
N GLY A 274 -33.65 24.65 7.74
CA GLY A 274 -32.89 23.97 8.78
C GLY A 274 -31.61 24.68 9.16
N GLY A 275 -30.63 23.94 9.65
CA GLY A 275 -29.32 24.46 10.01
C GLY A 275 -28.37 23.38 10.51
N GLY A 276 -27.20 23.80 10.96
CA GLY A 276 -26.15 22.94 11.47
C GLY A 276 -24.76 23.48 11.14
N HIS A 277 -23.75 22.62 11.29
CA HIS A 277 -22.38 22.94 10.97
C HIS A 277 -22.03 22.56 9.51
N ALA A 278 -20.89 23.02 9.02
CA ALA A 278 -20.41 22.69 7.67
C ALA A 278 -20.32 21.17 7.41
N THR A 279 -20.07 20.37 8.45
CA THR A 279 -19.90 18.90 8.36
C THR A 279 -21.16 18.09 8.70
N ALA A 280 -22.12 18.68 9.42
CA ALA A 280 -23.34 18.00 9.85
C ALA A 280 -24.49 18.99 9.98
N ALA A 281 -25.59 18.73 9.28
CA ALA A 281 -26.76 19.60 9.29
C ALA A 281 -28.05 18.80 9.09
N SER A 282 -29.19 19.40 9.46
CA SER A 282 -30.51 18.83 9.25
C SER A 282 -31.56 19.89 8.95
N ALA A 283 -32.64 19.49 8.28
CA ALA A 283 -33.82 20.32 8.07
C ALA A 283 -35.10 19.49 8.17
N THR A 284 -36.19 20.12 8.60
CA THR A 284 -37.53 19.52 8.57
C THR A 284 -38.44 20.45 7.74
N VAL A 285 -38.94 19.94 6.65
CA VAL A 285 -39.74 20.71 5.70
C VAL A 285 -41.19 20.22 5.72
N ARG A 286 -42.13 21.15 5.70
CA ARG A 286 -43.56 20.88 5.53
C ARG A 286 -44.00 21.33 4.13
N ASN A 287 -45.09 20.78 3.65
CA ASN A 287 -45.72 21.16 2.38
C ASN A 287 -44.84 21.00 1.14
N MET A 288 -44.00 19.97 1.14
CA MET A 288 -43.16 19.60 -0.02
C MET A 288 -43.23 18.08 -0.22
N SER A 289 -43.33 17.63 -1.45
CA SER A 289 -43.24 16.21 -1.78
C SER A 289 -41.78 15.72 -1.71
N LEU A 290 -41.60 14.41 -1.55
CA LEU A 290 -40.28 13.79 -1.53
C LEU A 290 -39.49 14.08 -2.82
N TYR A 291 -40.17 14.04 -3.97
CA TYR A 291 -39.58 14.32 -5.26
C TYR A 291 -39.11 15.78 -5.40
N GLU A 292 -39.96 16.74 -4.98
CA GLU A 292 -39.63 18.18 -5.01
C GLU A 292 -38.43 18.50 -4.11
N ALA A 293 -38.40 17.89 -2.91
CA ALA A 293 -37.27 18.07 -1.99
C ALA A 293 -35.96 17.53 -2.56
N ARG A 294 -35.99 16.32 -3.17
CA ARG A 294 -34.83 15.72 -3.83
C ARG A 294 -34.37 16.55 -5.03
N ASP A 295 -35.28 17.01 -5.90
CA ASP A 295 -34.93 17.80 -7.07
C ASP A 295 -34.38 19.17 -6.68
N LYS A 296 -34.95 19.82 -5.65
CA LYS A 296 -34.40 21.06 -5.05
C LYS A 296 -32.99 20.83 -4.51
N LEU A 297 -32.78 19.72 -3.79
CA LEU A 297 -31.45 19.37 -3.24
C LEU A 297 -30.44 19.20 -4.35
N VAL A 298 -30.74 18.43 -5.41
CA VAL A 298 -29.83 18.18 -6.53
C VAL A 298 -29.47 19.49 -7.24
N ARG A 299 -30.42 20.39 -7.44
CA ARG A 299 -30.13 21.73 -8.00
C ARG A 299 -29.21 22.53 -7.10
N LEU A 300 -29.49 22.60 -5.80
CA LEU A 300 -28.63 23.32 -4.84
C LEU A 300 -27.20 22.75 -4.79
N LEU A 301 -27.04 21.41 -4.88
CA LEU A 301 -25.73 20.79 -4.94
C LEU A 301 -24.96 21.27 -6.18
N HIS A 302 -25.58 21.31 -7.35
CA HIS A 302 -24.92 21.82 -8.56
C HIS A 302 -24.62 23.33 -8.52
N GLU A 303 -25.37 24.10 -7.78
CA GLU A 303 -25.18 25.56 -7.65
C GLU A 303 -24.12 25.92 -6.61
N ARG A 304 -24.06 25.17 -5.48
CA ARG A 304 -23.27 25.55 -4.29
C ARG A 304 -21.96 24.78 -4.17
N VAL A 305 -21.89 23.54 -4.68
CA VAL A 305 -20.68 22.72 -4.63
C VAL A 305 -19.75 23.15 -5.78
N ARG A 306 -18.74 23.93 -5.45
CA ARG A 306 -17.72 24.38 -6.39
C ARG A 306 -16.35 24.00 -5.86
N PRO A 307 -15.63 23.09 -6.54
CA PRO A 307 -14.25 22.82 -6.20
C PRO A 307 -13.43 24.09 -6.44
N LYS A 308 -12.74 24.59 -5.45
CA LYS A 308 -11.77 25.69 -5.57
C LYS A 308 -10.46 25.19 -6.17
N ARG A 309 -10.53 24.53 -7.34
CA ARG A 309 -9.30 24.09 -8.03
C ARG A 309 -8.67 25.26 -8.77
N GLN A 310 -7.36 25.41 -8.60
CA GLN A 310 -6.54 26.43 -9.22
C GLN A 310 -5.77 25.88 -10.42
N ALA A 311 -5.32 26.75 -11.32
CA ALA A 311 -4.51 26.38 -12.48
C ALA A 311 -3.26 25.60 -12.11
N ARG A 312 -2.63 25.90 -10.96
CA ARG A 312 -1.45 25.19 -10.43
C ARG A 312 -1.68 23.70 -10.16
N GLU A 313 -2.91 23.30 -9.88
CA GLU A 313 -3.25 21.92 -9.53
C GLU A 313 -3.40 21.02 -10.76
N ILE A 314 -3.71 21.61 -11.92
CA ILE A 314 -3.99 20.90 -13.16
C ILE A 314 -2.94 21.12 -14.24
N MET A 315 -2.02 22.08 -14.07
CA MET A 315 -0.99 22.35 -15.06
C MET A 315 0.06 21.24 -15.13
N SER A 316 0.52 20.94 -16.34
CA SER A 316 1.63 20.04 -16.61
C SER A 316 2.97 20.77 -16.43
N ARG A 317 3.88 20.14 -15.64
CA ARG A 317 5.28 20.57 -15.41
C ARG A 317 6.22 19.39 -15.65
N PRO A 318 7.51 19.58 -15.99
CA PRO A 318 8.10 20.81 -16.50
C PRO A 318 7.53 21.19 -17.88
N VAL A 319 7.65 22.46 -18.24
CA VAL A 319 7.19 22.97 -19.54
C VAL A 319 8.14 22.50 -20.63
N ILE A 320 7.62 21.83 -21.65
CA ILE A 320 8.36 21.51 -22.87
C ILE A 320 8.14 22.64 -23.84
N SER A 321 9.18 23.36 -24.16
CA SER A 321 9.18 24.53 -25.05
C SER A 321 10.25 24.45 -26.12
N VAL A 322 10.13 25.29 -27.12
CA VAL A 322 11.10 25.47 -28.21
C VAL A 322 11.51 26.94 -28.27
N GLY A 323 12.75 27.18 -28.60
CA GLY A 323 13.24 28.57 -28.85
C GLY A 323 12.74 29.13 -30.16
N PRO A 324 12.61 30.47 -30.29
CA PRO A 324 12.13 31.14 -31.52
C PRO A 324 13.07 30.91 -32.71
N ASP A 325 14.37 30.79 -32.48
CA ASP A 325 15.41 30.59 -33.49
C ASP A 325 15.68 29.13 -33.86
N GLN A 326 15.11 28.19 -33.10
CA GLN A 326 15.21 26.79 -33.41
C GLN A 326 14.47 26.44 -34.70
N THR A 327 14.95 25.39 -35.38
CA THR A 327 14.42 24.98 -36.70
C THR A 327 13.11 24.20 -36.57
N MET A 328 12.35 24.11 -37.67
CA MET A 328 11.12 23.32 -37.75
C MET A 328 11.41 21.81 -37.60
N ASP A 329 12.58 21.31 -38.00
CA ASP A 329 13.01 19.92 -37.75
C ASP A 329 13.21 19.64 -36.27
N GLU A 330 13.90 20.51 -35.55
CA GLU A 330 14.06 20.39 -34.09
C GLU A 330 12.72 20.43 -33.36
N ALA A 331 11.83 21.32 -33.81
CA ALA A 331 10.47 21.40 -33.27
C ALA A 331 9.66 20.12 -33.55
N ALA A 332 9.81 19.50 -34.72
CA ALA A 332 9.17 18.24 -35.07
C ALA A 332 9.68 17.09 -34.20
N GLU A 333 10.99 17.06 -33.96
CA GLU A 333 11.60 16.08 -33.06
C GLU A 333 11.03 16.19 -31.64
N LEU A 334 10.97 17.42 -31.08
CA LEU A 334 10.40 17.66 -29.76
C LEU A 334 8.93 17.25 -29.68
N LEU A 335 8.08 17.65 -30.65
CA LEU A 335 6.67 17.27 -30.69
C LEU A 335 6.47 15.74 -30.77
N SER A 336 7.31 15.05 -31.52
CA SER A 336 7.29 13.59 -31.67
C SER A 336 7.83 12.91 -30.43
N ARG A 337 8.95 13.36 -29.91
CA ARG A 337 9.61 12.86 -28.70
C ARG A 337 8.69 12.89 -27.48
N TYR A 338 8.03 14.05 -27.28
CA TYR A 338 7.14 14.23 -26.13
C TYR A 338 5.68 13.88 -26.42
N GLN A 339 5.35 13.44 -27.63
CA GLN A 339 4.00 13.08 -28.08
C GLN A 339 2.96 14.15 -27.78
N ILE A 340 3.33 15.43 -27.91
CA ILE A 340 2.47 16.58 -27.68
C ILE A 340 1.98 17.16 -29.00
N SER A 341 0.79 17.75 -29.00
CA SER A 341 0.18 18.40 -30.18
C SER A 341 0.49 19.88 -30.29
N SER A 342 0.98 20.48 -29.23
CA SER A 342 1.32 21.91 -29.16
C SER A 342 2.35 22.14 -28.06
N MET A 343 3.22 23.15 -28.27
CA MET A 343 4.18 23.58 -27.25
C MET A 343 4.35 25.10 -27.28
N PRO A 344 4.69 25.75 -26.15
CA PRO A 344 5.04 27.14 -26.11
C PRO A 344 6.38 27.41 -26.79
N VAL A 345 6.49 28.57 -27.41
CA VAL A 345 7.76 29.14 -27.88
C VAL A 345 8.24 30.11 -26.81
N THR A 346 9.45 29.88 -26.29
CA THR A 346 9.97 30.65 -25.16
C THR A 346 11.34 31.23 -25.45
N GLN A 347 11.58 32.46 -25.00
CA GLN A 347 12.89 33.10 -24.99
C GLN A 347 13.18 33.57 -23.56
N ASP A 348 14.30 33.15 -22.99
CA ASP A 348 14.71 33.49 -21.62
C ASP A 348 13.61 33.25 -20.58
N GLY A 349 12.87 32.13 -20.73
CA GLY A 349 11.75 31.74 -19.83
C GLY A 349 10.44 32.50 -20.06
N THR A 350 10.41 33.47 -20.97
CA THR A 350 9.20 34.25 -21.35
C THR A 350 8.50 33.60 -22.53
N ALA A 351 7.18 33.46 -22.46
CA ALA A 351 6.38 32.90 -23.55
C ALA A 351 6.19 33.91 -24.67
N MET A 352 6.66 33.58 -25.89
CA MET A 352 6.57 34.37 -27.09
C MET A 352 5.39 33.97 -27.97
N GLY A 353 4.99 32.73 -27.95
CA GLY A 353 3.95 32.20 -28.80
C GLY A 353 3.66 30.72 -28.51
N ILE A 354 2.77 30.12 -29.31
CA ILE A 354 2.47 28.69 -29.30
C ILE A 354 2.68 28.15 -30.70
N LEU A 355 3.41 27.02 -30.75
CA LEU A 355 3.62 26.25 -31.97
C LEU A 355 2.74 24.97 -31.94
N HIS A 356 2.03 24.72 -33.04
CA HIS A 356 1.15 23.59 -33.18
C HIS A 356 1.75 22.54 -34.13
N ARG A 357 1.54 21.25 -33.85
CA ARG A 357 2.00 20.13 -34.68
C ARG A 357 1.59 20.29 -36.15
N ASN A 358 0.35 20.70 -36.41
CA ASN A 358 -0.13 20.89 -37.79
C ASN A 358 0.65 21.95 -38.56
N ALA A 359 1.15 22.98 -37.89
CA ALA A 359 1.99 24.01 -38.51
C ALA A 359 3.37 23.42 -38.87
N VAL A 360 3.94 22.64 -37.98
CA VAL A 360 5.22 21.94 -38.18
C VAL A 360 5.12 20.95 -39.34
N GLU A 361 4.11 20.08 -39.34
CA GLU A 361 3.90 19.06 -40.39
C GLU A 361 3.72 19.73 -41.78
N LYS A 362 2.97 20.84 -41.85
CA LYS A 362 2.83 21.58 -43.09
C LYS A 362 4.14 22.23 -43.54
N ALA A 363 4.90 22.82 -42.61
CA ALA A 363 6.21 23.41 -42.94
C ALA A 363 7.19 22.34 -43.49
N LEU A 364 7.27 21.17 -42.85
CA LEU A 364 8.09 20.08 -43.32
C LEU A 364 7.62 19.55 -44.66
N HIS A 365 6.31 19.43 -44.88
CA HIS A 365 5.77 18.99 -46.18
C HIS A 365 6.13 19.94 -47.32
N HIS A 366 6.27 21.24 -47.00
CA HIS A 366 6.71 22.25 -47.97
C HIS A 366 8.25 22.42 -48.04
N GLY A 367 9.02 21.56 -47.37
CA GLY A 367 10.48 21.60 -47.43
C GLY A 367 11.14 22.68 -46.60
N LEU A 368 10.40 23.30 -45.64
CA LEU A 368 10.86 24.38 -44.80
C LEU A 368 11.55 23.93 -43.51
N HIS A 369 12.36 22.87 -43.59
CA HIS A 369 12.99 22.18 -42.48
C HIS A 369 13.88 23.10 -41.63
N ALA A 370 14.71 23.91 -42.26
CA ALA A 370 15.72 24.76 -41.64
C ALA A 370 15.18 26.15 -41.20
N HIS A 371 13.91 26.43 -41.46
CA HIS A 371 13.32 27.73 -41.08
C HIS A 371 13.07 27.84 -39.55
N PRO A 372 13.21 29.03 -38.97
CA PRO A 372 13.04 29.25 -37.56
C PRO A 372 11.57 29.15 -37.13
N VAL A 373 11.34 28.67 -35.93
CA VAL A 373 10.01 28.48 -35.31
C VAL A 373 9.24 29.82 -35.24
N SER A 374 9.94 30.91 -35.03
CA SER A 374 9.34 32.27 -34.93
C SER A 374 8.51 32.67 -36.15
N GLU A 375 8.79 32.12 -37.33
CA GLU A 375 8.02 32.41 -38.56
C GLU A 375 6.66 31.69 -38.60
N PHE A 376 6.49 30.61 -37.81
CA PHE A 376 5.32 29.71 -37.88
C PHE A 376 4.55 29.61 -36.56
N MET A 377 5.03 30.22 -35.47
CA MET A 377 4.34 30.26 -34.19
C MET A 377 3.14 31.18 -34.24
N ASN A 378 2.18 30.94 -33.38
CA ASN A 378 1.09 31.91 -33.09
C ASN A 378 1.53 32.83 -31.96
N PRO A 379 1.76 34.14 -32.20
CA PRO A 379 2.21 35.09 -31.18
C PRO A 379 1.08 35.61 -30.28
N GLY A 380 -0.17 35.44 -30.68
CA GLY A 380 -1.35 35.93 -29.92
C GLY A 380 -1.75 34.92 -28.83
N ILE A 381 -1.02 34.88 -27.70
CA ILE A 381 -1.28 33.98 -26.60
C ILE A 381 -2.05 34.64 -25.47
N MET A 382 -3.09 33.97 -25.00
CA MET A 382 -3.72 34.25 -23.71
C MET A 382 -3.15 33.27 -22.66
N PHE A 383 -2.96 33.75 -21.45
CA PHE A 383 -2.37 32.97 -20.37
C PHE A 383 -3.17 33.14 -19.07
N VAL A 384 -2.86 32.33 -18.07
CA VAL A 384 -3.42 32.41 -16.71
C VAL A 384 -2.30 32.44 -15.69
N THR A 385 -2.60 32.90 -14.47
CA THR A 385 -1.70 32.79 -13.33
C THR A 385 -1.94 31.46 -12.58
N PRO A 386 -0.98 30.97 -11.77
CA PRO A 386 -1.14 29.71 -11.01
C PRO A 386 -2.36 29.68 -10.09
N ASP A 387 -2.75 30.83 -9.54
CA ASP A 387 -3.85 30.97 -8.58
C ASP A 387 -5.23 31.14 -9.20
N GLU A 388 -5.32 31.29 -10.51
CA GLU A 388 -6.60 31.44 -11.21
C GLU A 388 -7.40 30.17 -11.22
N SER A 389 -8.74 30.29 -11.15
CA SER A 389 -9.67 29.17 -11.13
C SER A 389 -9.74 28.42 -12.46
N ILE A 390 -10.18 27.16 -12.41
CA ILE A 390 -10.36 26.34 -13.63
C ILE A 390 -11.36 26.98 -14.60
N GLU A 391 -12.39 27.67 -14.11
CA GLU A 391 -13.37 28.38 -14.93
C GLU A 391 -12.68 29.48 -15.76
N ARG A 392 -11.72 30.18 -15.16
CA ARG A 392 -10.92 31.20 -15.89
C ARG A 392 -10.03 30.54 -16.94
N VAL A 393 -9.40 29.42 -16.63
CA VAL A 393 -8.61 28.64 -17.61
C VAL A 393 -9.49 28.19 -18.78
N LEU A 394 -10.71 27.75 -18.50
CA LEU A 394 -11.68 27.30 -19.51
C LEU A 394 -12.12 28.50 -20.41
N SER A 395 -12.42 29.64 -19.82
CA SER A 395 -12.74 30.88 -20.55
C SER A 395 -11.61 31.25 -21.52
N VAL A 396 -10.35 31.28 -21.03
CA VAL A 396 -9.16 31.57 -21.86
C VAL A 396 -9.00 30.56 -22.99
N ALA A 397 -9.15 29.24 -22.69
CA ALA A 397 -9.05 28.19 -23.71
C ALA A 397 -10.15 28.29 -24.79
N THR A 398 -11.36 28.72 -24.39
CA THR A 398 -12.54 28.82 -25.28
C THR A 398 -12.55 30.10 -26.09
N GLU A 399 -12.40 31.25 -25.43
CA GLU A 399 -12.38 32.58 -26.04
C GLU A 399 -11.18 32.73 -26.97
N GLY A 400 -9.98 32.32 -26.51
CA GLY A 400 -8.74 32.37 -27.29
C GLY A 400 -8.65 31.27 -28.36
N ARG A 401 -9.61 30.31 -28.42
CA ARG A 401 -9.55 29.12 -29.27
C ARG A 401 -8.22 28.37 -29.14
N GLN A 402 -7.56 28.50 -27.98
CA GLN A 402 -6.26 27.92 -27.72
C GLN A 402 -6.38 26.42 -27.29
N ARG A 403 -5.53 25.59 -27.87
CA ARG A 403 -5.42 24.18 -27.47
C ARG A 403 -4.50 23.98 -26.30
N LEU A 404 -3.68 24.99 -25.98
CA LEU A 404 -2.71 25.01 -24.90
C LEU A 404 -2.77 26.38 -24.22
N VAL A 405 -2.98 26.41 -22.91
CA VAL A 405 -3.01 27.61 -22.08
C VAL A 405 -1.73 27.66 -21.25
N PRO A 406 -0.82 28.63 -21.52
CA PRO A 406 0.35 28.81 -20.67
C PRO A 406 -0.05 29.32 -19.28
N VAL A 407 0.63 28.83 -18.25
CA VAL A 407 0.53 29.35 -16.88
C VAL A 407 1.80 30.15 -16.59
N ILE A 408 1.61 31.45 -16.31
CA ILE A 408 2.72 32.39 -16.15
C ILE A 408 2.72 32.93 -14.72
N ASP A 409 3.86 32.87 -14.06
CA ASP A 409 4.11 33.48 -12.75
C ASP A 409 5.28 34.49 -12.87
N ARG A 410 5.05 35.71 -12.44
CA ARG A 410 6.05 36.80 -12.47
C ARG A 410 6.79 36.96 -13.81
N GLY A 411 6.06 36.77 -14.92
CA GLY A 411 6.59 36.89 -16.27
C GLY A 411 7.26 35.61 -16.83
N ALA A 412 7.49 34.59 -16.03
CA ALA A 412 8.04 33.30 -16.45
C ALA A 412 6.95 32.26 -16.64
N ILE A 413 7.11 31.39 -17.64
CA ILE A 413 6.19 30.27 -17.84
C ILE A 413 6.52 29.13 -16.83
N VAL A 414 5.56 28.84 -15.97
CA VAL A 414 5.72 27.85 -14.89
C VAL A 414 4.97 26.54 -15.13
N GLY A 415 4.05 26.51 -16.11
CA GLY A 415 3.29 25.34 -16.47
C GLY A 415 2.50 25.54 -17.77
N VAL A 416 1.87 24.49 -18.25
CA VAL A 416 0.94 24.53 -19.40
C VAL A 416 -0.27 23.66 -19.08
N ILE A 417 -1.46 24.10 -19.54
CA ILE A 417 -2.70 23.36 -19.44
C ILE A 417 -3.19 23.06 -20.85
N SER A 418 -3.28 21.78 -21.20
CA SER A 418 -3.81 21.37 -22.48
C SER A 418 -5.34 21.19 -22.44
N ARG A 419 -5.97 21.10 -23.62
CA ARG A 419 -7.39 20.79 -23.71
C ARG A 419 -7.72 19.41 -23.09
N SER A 420 -6.80 18.45 -23.16
CA SER A 420 -6.98 17.13 -22.54
C SER A 420 -7.00 17.23 -21.02
N ASP A 421 -6.13 18.06 -20.42
CA ASP A 421 -6.10 18.29 -18.98
C ASP A 421 -7.42 18.92 -18.52
N LEU A 422 -7.94 19.93 -19.26
CA LEU A 422 -9.26 20.52 -18.97
C LEU A 422 -10.40 19.52 -19.09
N LEU A 423 -10.44 18.68 -20.14
CA LEU A 423 -11.49 17.70 -20.35
C LEU A 423 -11.44 16.60 -19.28
N GLU A 424 -10.27 16.28 -18.77
CA GLU A 424 -10.11 15.31 -17.69
C GLU A 424 -10.73 15.82 -16.38
N HIS A 425 -10.64 17.11 -16.12
CA HIS A 425 -11.17 17.75 -14.90
C HIS A 425 -12.61 18.28 -15.04
N LEU A 426 -13.12 18.43 -16.28
CA LEU A 426 -14.45 18.96 -16.57
C LEU A 426 -15.49 17.89 -16.94
N LYS A 427 -15.20 16.59 -16.80
CA LYS A 427 -16.15 15.53 -17.19
C LYS A 427 -17.49 15.66 -16.45
N LEU A 428 -18.38 16.44 -17.07
CA LEU A 428 -19.82 16.36 -16.86
C LEU A 428 -20.34 15.03 -17.46
N PRO A 429 -21.34 14.38 -16.86
CA PRO A 429 -21.93 13.17 -17.42
C PRO A 429 -22.77 13.55 -18.66
N LEU A 430 -22.15 13.54 -19.83
CA LEU A 430 -22.89 13.56 -21.09
C LEU A 430 -23.55 12.19 -21.29
N ARG A 431 -24.86 12.16 -21.31
CA ARG A 431 -25.66 11.03 -21.77
C ARG A 431 -25.16 10.63 -23.16
N SER A 432 -24.64 9.40 -23.28
CA SER A 432 -24.29 8.80 -24.56
C SER A 432 -25.51 8.10 -25.13
N ASP A 433 -26.23 8.79 -26.01
CA ASP A 433 -27.00 8.09 -27.06
C ASP A 433 -26.28 8.30 -28.40
N SER A 434 -26.04 7.21 -29.06
CA SER A 434 -25.68 6.98 -30.47
C SER A 434 -24.25 6.54 -30.79
N SER A 435 -24.21 5.28 -31.17
CA SER A 435 -23.53 4.61 -32.31
C SER A 435 -22.13 5.06 -32.76
N GLY A 436 -21.16 4.17 -32.56
CA GLY A 436 -20.23 3.74 -33.61
C GLY A 436 -19.04 4.63 -33.87
N ALA A 437 -18.04 4.65 -32.96
CA ALA A 437 -16.63 4.80 -33.32
C ALA A 437 -15.79 4.25 -32.17
N GLU A 438 -14.83 3.40 -32.46
CA GLU A 438 -13.86 2.88 -31.49
C GLU A 438 -12.94 4.00 -31.02
N GLU A 439 -13.39 4.81 -30.06
CA GLU A 439 -12.55 5.69 -29.27
C GLU A 439 -12.06 4.93 -28.04
N PHE A 440 -10.74 4.96 -27.81
CA PHE A 440 -10.12 4.42 -26.60
C PHE A 440 -10.85 4.93 -25.36
N PRO A 441 -11.37 4.07 -24.49
CA PRO A 441 -12.12 4.50 -23.32
C PRO A 441 -11.17 5.14 -22.31
N SER A 442 -11.13 6.46 -22.29
CA SER A 442 -10.49 7.22 -21.22
C SER A 442 -11.20 6.89 -19.91
N GLY A 443 -10.53 6.17 -19.03
CA GLY A 443 -11.06 5.75 -17.74
C GLY A 443 -11.55 6.95 -16.93
N LYS A 444 -12.74 6.84 -16.36
CA LYS A 444 -13.26 7.76 -15.35
C LYS A 444 -12.26 7.77 -14.18
N THR A 445 -11.56 8.89 -14.00
CA THR A 445 -10.69 9.08 -12.83
C THR A 445 -11.60 9.34 -11.63
N ARG A 446 -12.11 8.28 -11.01
CA ARG A 446 -12.66 8.38 -9.66
C ARG A 446 -11.46 8.66 -8.75
N SER A 447 -11.47 9.81 -8.10
CA SER A 447 -10.55 10.14 -7.02
C SER A 447 -10.85 9.23 -5.82
N LYS A 448 -10.36 7.99 -5.89
CA LYS A 448 -10.56 7.01 -4.85
C LYS A 448 -9.45 7.20 -3.81
N SER A 449 -9.80 7.61 -2.59
CA SER A 449 -8.83 7.65 -1.52
C SER A 449 -8.57 6.25 -0.99
N VAL A 450 -7.29 5.87 -0.92
CA VAL A 450 -6.83 4.60 -0.31
C VAL A 450 -6.18 4.82 1.04
N ARG A 451 -6.39 6.00 1.67
CA ARG A 451 -5.77 6.35 2.95
C ARG A 451 -6.00 5.27 4.02
N ARG A 452 -7.24 4.84 4.20
CA ARG A 452 -7.56 3.78 5.15
C ARG A 452 -6.88 2.45 4.81
N LEU A 453 -6.83 2.11 3.52
CA LEU A 453 -6.15 0.89 3.06
C LEU A 453 -4.64 0.94 3.30
N LEU A 454 -4.00 2.11 3.14
CA LEU A 454 -2.60 2.34 3.51
C LEU A 454 -2.40 2.12 5.01
N GLU A 455 -3.24 2.72 5.86
CA GLU A 455 -3.18 2.62 7.32
C GLU A 455 -3.41 1.18 7.82
N GLU A 456 -4.28 0.40 7.15
CA GLU A 456 -4.55 -1.01 7.46
C GLU A 456 -3.43 -1.96 7.04
N ARG A 457 -2.71 -1.65 5.95
CA ARG A 457 -1.78 -2.59 5.30
C ARG A 457 -0.31 -2.29 5.53
N PHE A 458 0.05 -1.05 5.75
CA PHE A 458 1.43 -0.70 6.02
C PHE A 458 1.72 -0.61 7.52
N PRO A 459 2.91 -1.08 7.96
CA PRO A 459 3.38 -0.87 9.33
C PRO A 459 3.41 0.63 9.69
N ARG A 460 3.18 0.95 10.96
CA ARG A 460 3.21 2.35 11.46
C ARG A 460 4.45 3.12 11.01
N ARG A 461 5.61 2.49 11.04
CA ARG A 461 6.87 3.09 10.58
C ARG A 461 6.82 3.49 9.10
N VAL A 462 6.30 2.63 8.22
CA VAL A 462 6.18 2.95 6.80
C VAL A 462 5.20 4.10 6.61
N MET A 463 4.09 4.11 7.32
CA MET A 463 3.12 5.22 7.31
C MET A 463 3.75 6.54 7.77
N GLU A 464 4.58 6.51 8.80
CA GLU A 464 5.33 7.69 9.25
C GLU A 464 6.26 8.22 8.16
N ILE A 465 7.01 7.33 7.50
CA ILE A 465 7.91 7.72 6.40
C ILE A 465 7.12 8.33 5.24
N LEU A 466 5.98 7.73 4.86
CA LEU A 466 5.14 8.25 3.77
C LEU A 466 4.55 9.63 4.10
N ARG A 467 4.12 9.86 5.34
CA ARG A 467 3.63 11.17 5.79
C ARG A 467 4.74 12.21 5.79
N ARG A 468 5.91 11.84 6.33
CA ARG A 468 7.07 12.73 6.36
C ARG A 468 7.56 13.08 4.94
N ALA A 469 7.51 12.13 4.01
CA ALA A 469 7.80 12.39 2.60
C ALA A 469 6.85 13.43 2.00
N GLY A 470 5.56 13.37 2.34
CA GLY A 470 4.58 14.38 1.93
C GLY A 470 4.87 15.77 2.52
N GLU A 471 5.23 15.85 3.80
CA GLU A 471 5.57 17.11 4.48
C GLU A 471 6.81 17.76 3.86
N VAL A 472 7.87 17.00 3.60
CA VAL A 472 9.09 17.49 2.93
C VAL A 472 8.79 17.99 1.52
N ALA A 473 7.94 17.27 0.76
CA ALA A 473 7.54 17.70 -0.58
C ALA A 473 6.74 19.01 -0.54
N GLU A 474 5.84 19.18 0.44
CA GLU A 474 5.06 20.42 0.61
C GLU A 474 5.96 21.62 0.92
N GLN A 475 6.99 21.45 1.75
CA GLN A 475 7.97 22.51 2.07
C GLN A 475 8.79 22.94 0.85
N ARG A 476 8.96 22.03 -0.13
CA ARG A 476 9.71 22.26 -1.37
C ARG A 476 8.86 22.73 -2.54
N ASP A 477 7.55 22.90 -2.35
CA ASP A 477 6.56 23.13 -3.43
C ASP A 477 6.65 22.04 -4.54
N GLU A 478 6.91 20.80 -4.14
CA GLU A 478 7.00 19.63 -5.00
C GLU A 478 5.87 18.64 -4.69
N ASN A 479 5.54 17.76 -5.65
CA ASN A 479 4.60 16.67 -5.43
C ASN A 479 5.36 15.34 -5.28
N VAL A 480 4.94 14.52 -4.34
CA VAL A 480 5.50 13.18 -4.13
C VAL A 480 4.40 12.12 -4.17
N TYR A 481 4.74 10.99 -4.77
CA TYR A 481 3.80 9.88 -5.03
C TYR A 481 4.40 8.54 -4.65
N LEU A 482 3.57 7.70 -4.04
CA LEU A 482 3.83 6.26 -3.99
C LEU A 482 3.38 5.65 -5.31
N VAL A 483 4.21 4.81 -5.94
CA VAL A 483 3.97 4.33 -7.31
C VAL A 483 4.25 2.83 -7.48
N GLY A 484 3.88 2.30 -8.63
CA GLY A 484 4.34 1.00 -9.13
C GLY A 484 3.77 -0.22 -8.41
N GLY A 485 4.65 -1.16 -8.09
CA GLY A 485 4.29 -2.44 -7.49
C GLY A 485 3.57 -2.32 -6.16
N ALA A 486 4.00 -1.36 -5.32
CA ALA A 486 3.39 -1.13 -4.01
C ALA A 486 1.91 -0.74 -4.10
N VAL A 487 1.55 0.15 -5.04
CA VAL A 487 0.15 0.59 -5.23
C VAL A 487 -0.72 -0.53 -5.79
N ARG A 488 -0.22 -1.27 -6.81
CA ARG A 488 -0.91 -2.44 -7.35
C ARG A 488 -1.16 -3.49 -6.27
N ASP A 489 -0.14 -3.86 -5.51
CA ASP A 489 -0.20 -4.92 -4.51
C ASP A 489 -1.07 -4.49 -3.32
N LEU A 490 -1.10 -3.18 -2.97
CA LEU A 490 -2.04 -2.60 -2.01
C LEU A 490 -3.49 -2.85 -2.45
N LEU A 491 -3.83 -2.55 -3.71
CA LEU A 491 -5.18 -2.76 -4.25
C LEU A 491 -5.55 -4.24 -4.37
N LEU A 492 -4.58 -5.11 -4.63
CA LEU A 492 -4.74 -6.57 -4.63
C LEU A 492 -4.75 -7.17 -3.22
N ARG A 493 -4.55 -6.36 -2.17
CA ARG A 493 -4.42 -6.79 -0.78
C ARG A 493 -3.27 -7.78 -0.55
N ILE A 494 -2.23 -7.70 -1.34
CA ILE A 494 -0.99 -8.48 -1.22
C ILE A 494 0.00 -7.67 -0.38
N HIS A 495 0.66 -8.35 0.56
CA HIS A 495 1.69 -7.70 1.38
C HIS A 495 2.94 -7.41 0.53
N ASN A 496 3.31 -6.14 0.42
CA ASN A 496 4.49 -5.68 -0.28
C ASN A 496 5.05 -4.45 0.45
N LEU A 497 6.33 -4.49 0.80
CA LEU A 497 7.07 -3.41 1.45
C LEU A 497 8.17 -2.83 0.54
N ASP A 498 8.13 -3.12 -0.75
CA ASP A 498 9.00 -2.51 -1.76
C ASP A 498 8.41 -1.14 -2.13
N ILE A 499 8.91 -0.11 -1.47
CA ILE A 499 8.36 1.24 -1.52
C ILE A 499 9.11 2.06 -2.55
N ASP A 500 8.42 2.40 -3.64
CA ASP A 500 8.90 3.28 -4.69
C ASP A 500 8.23 4.66 -4.58
N LEU A 501 9.02 5.71 -4.40
CA LEU A 501 8.56 7.10 -4.43
C LEU A 501 8.98 7.79 -5.72
N VAL A 502 8.07 8.57 -6.28
CA VAL A 502 8.36 9.45 -7.42
C VAL A 502 8.07 10.89 -7.03
N VAL A 503 9.03 11.77 -7.29
CA VAL A 503 8.95 13.21 -6.99
C VAL A 503 8.85 13.99 -8.30
N GLU A 504 7.84 14.85 -8.44
CA GLU A 504 7.79 15.87 -9.48
C GLU A 504 8.65 17.06 -9.04
N GLY A 505 9.96 16.90 -9.21
CA GLY A 505 10.99 17.80 -8.74
C GLY A 505 12.35 17.13 -8.69
N ALA A 506 13.25 17.64 -7.89
CA ALA A 506 14.61 17.13 -7.76
C ALA A 506 14.70 15.98 -6.74
N GLY A 507 14.55 14.73 -7.19
CA GLY A 507 14.47 13.55 -6.34
C GLY A 507 15.69 13.32 -5.43
N ILE A 508 16.92 13.64 -5.86
CA ILE A 508 18.13 13.48 -5.03
C ILE A 508 18.19 14.49 -3.87
N PRO A 509 18.01 15.82 -4.08
CA PRO A 509 17.88 16.78 -2.99
C PRO A 509 16.74 16.44 -2.04
N PHE A 510 15.55 16.13 -2.57
CA PHE A 510 14.41 15.66 -1.78
C PHE A 510 14.79 14.48 -0.87
N SER A 511 15.48 13.47 -1.42
CA SER A 511 15.90 12.29 -0.66
C SER A 511 16.86 12.63 0.48
N ARG A 512 17.76 13.61 0.31
CA ARG A 512 18.67 14.06 1.36
C ARG A 512 17.93 14.76 2.49
N GLU A 513 16.97 15.62 2.16
CA GLU A 513 16.14 16.30 3.15
C GLU A 513 15.23 15.31 3.89
N LEU A 514 14.60 14.39 3.18
CA LEU A 514 13.80 13.33 3.81
C LEU A 514 14.64 12.46 4.74
N ALA A 515 15.83 12.06 4.32
CA ALA A 515 16.74 11.26 5.17
C ALA A 515 17.18 12.02 6.44
N ALA A 516 17.35 13.33 6.36
CA ALA A 516 17.70 14.16 7.51
C ALA A 516 16.61 14.22 8.59
N THR A 517 15.37 13.83 8.27
CA THR A 517 14.27 13.74 9.24
C THR A 517 14.27 12.43 10.04
N PHE A 518 15.16 11.49 9.75
CA PHE A 518 15.27 10.19 10.41
C PHE A 518 16.70 9.92 10.89
N ASP A 519 16.84 9.55 12.15
CA ASP A 519 18.13 9.15 12.70
C ASP A 519 18.66 7.89 12.00
N GLY A 520 19.96 7.88 11.68
CA GLY A 520 20.64 6.73 11.08
C GLY A 520 20.29 6.44 9.61
N CYS A 521 19.47 7.25 8.95
CA CYS A 521 19.13 7.07 7.54
C CYS A 521 20.27 7.59 6.64
N ARG A 522 20.67 6.79 5.65
CA ARG A 522 21.72 7.13 4.68
C ARG A 522 21.14 7.17 3.27
N VAL A 523 21.63 8.10 2.43
CA VAL A 523 21.23 8.24 1.04
C VAL A 523 22.34 7.76 0.11
N ARG A 524 21.99 6.86 -0.81
CA ARG A 524 22.84 6.47 -1.93
C ARG A 524 22.22 6.98 -3.23
N SER A 525 22.85 7.94 -3.88
CA SER A 525 22.34 8.57 -5.11
C SER A 525 22.99 8.01 -6.38
N HIS A 526 22.23 8.07 -7.48
CA HIS A 526 22.67 7.78 -8.83
C HIS A 526 22.33 8.98 -9.72
N GLU A 527 23.28 9.91 -9.84
CA GLU A 527 23.13 11.19 -10.54
C GLU A 527 22.64 11.02 -12.00
N LYS A 528 23.22 10.04 -12.75
CA LYS A 528 22.88 9.79 -14.14
C LYS A 528 21.38 9.48 -14.38
N PHE A 529 20.70 8.92 -13.42
CA PHE A 529 19.29 8.51 -13.54
C PHE A 529 18.35 9.32 -12.67
N GLY A 530 18.85 10.29 -11.92
CA GLY A 530 18.04 11.09 -11.00
C GLY A 530 17.36 10.26 -9.90
N THR A 531 18.02 9.18 -9.44
CA THR A 531 17.45 8.27 -8.44
C THR A 531 18.29 8.24 -7.17
N ALA A 532 17.67 7.96 -6.05
CA ALA A 532 18.32 7.76 -4.78
C ALA A 532 17.66 6.61 -4.01
N VAL A 533 18.41 5.97 -3.13
CA VAL A 533 17.91 4.94 -2.22
C VAL A 533 18.17 5.40 -0.80
N LEU A 534 17.12 5.47 -0.01
CA LEU A 534 17.21 5.67 1.44
C LEU A 534 17.47 4.31 2.10
N LEU A 535 18.49 4.25 2.92
CA LEU A 535 18.93 3.04 3.63
C LEU A 535 18.81 3.28 5.12
N PHE A 536 17.93 2.58 5.78
CA PHE A 536 17.74 2.63 7.22
C PHE A 536 18.65 1.61 7.94
N GLU A 537 18.95 1.83 9.21
CA GLU A 537 19.87 0.98 9.99
C GLU A 537 19.45 -0.49 10.07
N ASP A 538 18.16 -0.78 10.08
CA ASP A 538 17.61 -2.14 10.08
C ASP A 538 17.64 -2.83 8.70
N GLY A 539 18.22 -2.17 7.69
CA GLY A 539 18.29 -2.66 6.33
C GLY A 539 17.05 -2.40 5.48
N PHE A 540 16.02 -1.70 6.00
CA PHE A 540 14.88 -1.27 5.21
C PHE A 540 15.31 -0.25 4.16
N LYS A 541 14.69 -0.31 2.96
CA LYS A 541 15.05 0.53 1.81
C LYS A 541 13.82 1.19 1.24
N ILE A 542 14.01 2.41 0.74
CA ILE A 542 13.02 3.14 -0.04
C ILE A 542 13.72 3.68 -1.28
N ASP A 543 13.18 3.36 -2.43
CA ASP A 543 13.65 3.88 -3.70
C ASP A 543 12.93 5.20 -4.02
N VAL A 544 13.70 6.22 -4.36
CA VAL A 544 13.20 7.54 -4.73
C VAL A 544 13.69 7.90 -6.11
N ALA A 545 12.79 8.25 -7.00
CA ALA A 545 13.11 8.67 -8.37
C ALA A 545 12.51 10.05 -8.66
N THR A 546 13.22 10.83 -9.46
CA THR A 546 12.64 11.99 -10.15
C THR A 546 11.63 11.52 -11.17
N ALA A 547 10.46 12.15 -11.25
CA ALA A 547 9.49 11.91 -12.32
C ALA A 547 10.16 12.18 -13.68
N ARG A 548 10.13 11.20 -14.59
CA ARG A 548 10.91 11.25 -15.80
C ARG A 548 10.15 10.75 -17.02
N HIS A 549 10.51 11.27 -18.16
CA HIS A 549 10.16 10.74 -19.46
C HIS A 549 11.32 9.90 -20.00
N GLU A 550 11.00 8.79 -20.63
CA GLU A 550 11.96 7.90 -21.28
C GLU A 550 11.69 7.84 -22.78
N TYR A 551 12.74 7.92 -23.59
CA TYR A 551 12.62 7.69 -25.02
C TYR A 551 13.76 6.80 -25.50
N TYR A 552 13.44 5.99 -26.48
CA TYR A 552 14.34 4.98 -27.03
C TYR A 552 14.84 5.44 -28.39
N THR A 553 16.14 5.64 -28.53
CA THR A 553 16.76 6.03 -29.81
C THR A 553 16.72 4.91 -30.85
N VAL A 554 16.81 3.66 -30.37
CA VAL A 554 16.62 2.46 -31.18
C VAL A 554 15.91 1.37 -30.39
N PRO A 555 15.16 0.46 -31.04
CA PRO A 555 14.47 -0.63 -30.34
C PRO A 555 15.41 -1.47 -29.46
N GLY A 556 15.00 -1.74 -28.22
CA GLY A 556 15.74 -2.57 -27.26
C GLY A 556 16.93 -1.88 -26.58
N ALA A 557 17.29 -0.64 -26.92
CA ALA A 557 18.34 0.13 -26.24
C ALA A 557 17.97 0.50 -24.79
N LEU A 558 18.94 1.03 -24.04
CA LEU A 558 18.64 1.71 -22.79
C LEU A 558 18.02 3.07 -23.10
N PRO A 559 16.96 3.48 -22.37
CA PRO A 559 16.31 4.76 -22.61
C PRO A 559 17.19 5.94 -22.18
N THR A 560 17.05 7.06 -22.92
CA THR A 560 17.48 8.36 -22.43
C THR A 560 16.40 8.93 -21.53
N VAL A 561 16.77 9.58 -20.42
CA VAL A 561 15.86 10.04 -19.37
C VAL A 561 15.88 11.56 -19.23
N GLU A 562 14.72 12.16 -19.11
CA GLU A 562 14.54 13.63 -18.89
C GLU A 562 13.48 13.85 -17.82
N MET A 563 13.65 14.90 -17.00
CA MET A 563 12.65 15.27 -15.98
C MET A 563 11.30 15.56 -16.61
N SER A 564 10.22 15.06 -15.97
CA SER A 564 8.87 15.21 -16.52
C SER A 564 7.80 15.15 -15.42
N SER A 565 6.51 15.18 -15.82
CA SER A 565 5.38 15.03 -14.91
C SER A 565 5.14 13.56 -14.54
N ILE A 566 4.41 13.33 -13.43
CA ILE A 566 3.98 11.99 -12.99
C ILE A 566 3.20 11.26 -14.08
N LYS A 567 2.34 11.94 -14.84
CA LYS A 567 1.56 11.34 -15.93
C LYS A 567 2.47 10.71 -17.00
N ARG A 568 3.57 11.37 -17.36
CA ARG A 568 4.56 10.84 -18.31
C ARG A 568 5.43 9.76 -17.71
N ASP A 569 5.79 9.87 -16.44
CA ASP A 569 6.50 8.79 -15.72
C ASP A 569 5.66 7.52 -15.70
N LEU A 570 4.37 7.63 -15.46
CA LEU A 570 3.47 6.48 -15.48
C LEU A 570 3.27 5.92 -16.91
N TYR A 571 3.24 6.79 -17.94
CA TYR A 571 3.06 6.38 -19.33
C TYR A 571 4.21 5.54 -19.90
N ARG A 572 5.46 5.74 -19.44
CA ARG A 572 6.63 4.94 -19.87
C ARG A 572 6.67 3.54 -19.29
N ARG A 573 5.81 3.22 -18.31
CA ARG A 573 5.81 1.92 -17.64
C ARG A 573 5.31 0.80 -18.56
N ASP A 574 5.39 -0.43 -18.06
CA ASP A 574 5.12 -1.62 -18.87
C ASP A 574 3.61 -1.88 -19.10
N PHE A 575 2.81 -1.87 -18.02
CA PHE A 575 1.40 -2.24 -18.06
C PHE A 575 0.54 -1.25 -17.28
N THR A 576 -0.71 -1.09 -17.69
CA THR A 576 -1.70 -0.22 -17.04
C THR A 576 -1.84 -0.47 -15.54
N MET A 577 -1.82 -1.73 -15.11
CA MET A 577 -1.90 -2.10 -13.68
C MET A 577 -0.73 -1.57 -12.82
N ASN A 578 0.39 -1.19 -13.44
CA ASN A 578 1.57 -0.62 -12.79
C ASN A 578 1.65 0.91 -12.92
N THR A 579 0.63 1.56 -13.53
CA THR A 579 0.59 3.01 -13.74
C THR A 579 -0.27 3.74 -12.72
N LEU A 580 -0.49 3.14 -11.59
CA LEU A 580 -1.20 3.76 -10.48
C LEU A 580 -0.22 4.54 -9.59
N ALA A 581 -0.66 5.70 -9.13
CA ALA A 581 0.08 6.50 -8.17
C ALA A 581 -0.83 6.94 -7.02
N VAL A 582 -0.27 7.10 -5.83
CA VAL A 582 -0.98 7.63 -4.66
C VAL A 582 -0.27 8.89 -4.20
N ARG A 583 -0.98 10.00 -4.10
CA ARG A 583 -0.45 11.27 -3.59
C ARG A 583 -0.12 11.16 -2.11
N LEU A 584 1.02 11.73 -1.72
CA LEU A 584 1.48 11.73 -0.33
C LEU A 584 1.51 13.13 0.30
N ASN A 585 1.35 14.21 -0.49
CA ASN A 585 1.26 15.57 0.05
C ASN A 585 0.10 15.68 1.06
N PRO A 586 0.25 16.42 2.18
CA PRO A 586 -0.67 16.40 3.32
C PRO A 586 -2.14 16.60 2.95
N ARG A 587 -2.45 17.61 2.11
CA ARG A 587 -3.83 17.94 1.72
C ARG A 587 -4.50 16.89 0.84
N THR A 588 -3.72 16.09 0.13
CA THR A 588 -4.20 15.09 -0.84
C THR A 588 -3.73 13.68 -0.53
N PHE A 589 -3.32 13.44 0.71
CA PHE A 589 -2.76 12.16 1.15
C PHE A 589 -3.74 11.00 0.94
N GLY A 590 -3.25 9.97 0.23
CA GLY A 590 -4.04 8.78 -0.08
C GLY A 590 -4.88 8.87 -1.35
N GLN A 591 -4.90 10.00 -2.07
CA GLN A 591 -5.60 10.14 -3.33
C GLN A 591 -4.93 9.31 -4.43
N VAL A 592 -5.70 8.42 -5.09
CA VAL A 592 -5.20 7.59 -6.21
C VAL A 592 -5.29 8.37 -7.51
N LEU A 593 -4.20 8.36 -8.27
CA LEU A 593 -4.15 8.82 -9.66
C LEU A 593 -4.14 7.60 -10.58
N ASP A 594 -5.14 7.51 -11.45
CA ASP A 594 -5.28 6.46 -12.46
C ASP A 594 -5.60 7.09 -13.83
N PHE A 595 -4.54 7.43 -14.57
CA PHE A 595 -4.68 8.04 -15.89
C PHE A 595 -4.99 7.05 -17.01
N PHE A 596 -4.72 5.76 -16.79
CA PHE A 596 -4.70 4.74 -17.85
C PHE A 596 -5.65 3.56 -17.59
N GLY A 597 -6.49 3.66 -16.56
CA GLY A 597 -7.48 2.64 -16.22
C GLY A 597 -6.88 1.40 -15.53
N GLY A 598 -5.75 1.55 -14.86
CA GLY A 598 -5.05 0.46 -14.16
C GLY A 598 -5.88 -0.21 -13.07
N ALA A 599 -6.65 0.56 -12.31
CA ALA A 599 -7.52 0.03 -11.26
C ALA A 599 -8.63 -0.86 -11.84
N ARG A 600 -9.18 -0.51 -13.02
CA ARG A 600 -10.14 -1.33 -13.73
C ARG A 600 -9.50 -2.64 -14.19
N ASP A 601 -8.31 -2.57 -14.78
CA ASP A 601 -7.61 -3.74 -15.29
C ASP A 601 -7.22 -4.71 -14.17
N ILE A 602 -6.89 -4.20 -12.97
CA ILE A 602 -6.70 -5.01 -11.77
C ILE A 602 -8.01 -5.71 -11.37
N LYS A 603 -9.14 -5.00 -11.38
CA LYS A 603 -10.46 -5.58 -11.06
C LYS A 603 -10.89 -6.64 -12.07
N GLU A 604 -10.66 -6.38 -13.35
CA GLU A 604 -10.96 -7.32 -14.46
C GLU A 604 -9.95 -8.45 -14.58
N LYS A 605 -8.83 -8.39 -13.84
CA LYS A 605 -7.70 -9.32 -13.90
C LYS A 605 -7.10 -9.43 -15.30
N VAL A 606 -6.87 -8.30 -15.96
CA VAL A 606 -6.34 -8.23 -17.33
C VAL A 606 -5.04 -7.44 -17.38
N ILE A 607 -4.07 -7.94 -18.14
CA ILE A 607 -2.82 -7.25 -18.46
C ILE A 607 -2.97 -6.51 -19.77
N ARG A 608 -2.81 -5.19 -19.78
CA ARG A 608 -2.81 -4.33 -20.96
C ARG A 608 -1.54 -3.49 -21.01
N VAL A 609 -0.98 -3.36 -22.22
CA VAL A 609 0.08 -2.37 -22.49
C VAL A 609 -0.50 -0.98 -22.65
N LEU A 610 0.33 0.04 -22.46
CA LEU A 610 -0.10 1.44 -22.59
C LEU A 610 -0.19 1.93 -24.04
N HIS A 611 0.66 1.37 -24.93
CA HIS A 611 0.68 1.74 -26.34
C HIS A 611 1.18 0.58 -27.21
N ASN A 612 0.89 0.67 -28.52
CA ASN A 612 1.13 -0.42 -29.47
C ASN A 612 2.60 -0.79 -29.67
N LEU A 613 3.53 0.16 -29.46
CA LEU A 613 4.96 -0.06 -29.62
C LEU A 613 5.66 -0.57 -28.35
N SER A 614 4.92 -0.81 -27.28
CA SER A 614 5.47 -1.17 -25.96
C SER A 614 6.45 -2.37 -26.00
N PHE A 615 6.15 -3.41 -26.78
CA PHE A 615 7.03 -4.59 -26.93
C PHE A 615 8.13 -4.41 -27.97
N VAL A 616 8.02 -3.40 -28.83
CA VAL A 616 9.08 -3.04 -29.80
C VAL A 616 10.14 -2.18 -29.11
N GLU A 617 9.71 -1.22 -28.29
CA GLU A 617 10.61 -0.35 -27.51
C GLU A 617 11.39 -1.15 -26.48
N ASP A 618 10.69 -2.01 -25.72
CA ASP A 618 11.33 -2.89 -24.74
C ASP A 618 10.77 -4.32 -24.80
N PRO A 619 11.41 -5.21 -25.57
CA PRO A 619 10.96 -6.60 -25.68
C PRO A 619 11.01 -7.40 -24.37
N THR A 620 11.74 -6.95 -23.34
CA THR A 620 11.74 -7.62 -22.04
C THR A 620 10.35 -7.58 -21.37
N ARG A 621 9.52 -6.61 -21.73
CA ARG A 621 8.13 -6.53 -21.26
C ARG A 621 7.29 -7.75 -21.65
N ILE A 622 7.68 -8.50 -22.69
CA ILE A 622 7.04 -9.79 -23.07
C ILE A 622 7.19 -10.79 -21.92
N LEU A 623 8.40 -10.97 -21.41
CA LEU A 623 8.69 -11.88 -20.29
C LEU A 623 7.99 -11.42 -19.02
N ARG A 624 7.96 -10.13 -18.79
CA ARG A 624 7.22 -9.51 -17.66
C ARG A 624 5.71 -9.74 -17.76
N ALA A 625 5.11 -9.63 -18.96
CA ALA A 625 3.69 -9.91 -19.18
C ALA A 625 3.34 -11.35 -18.78
N ILE A 626 4.16 -12.31 -19.19
CA ILE A 626 4.00 -13.72 -18.84
C ILE A 626 4.13 -13.93 -17.34
N ARG A 627 5.16 -13.38 -16.74
CA ARG A 627 5.41 -13.48 -15.30
C ARG A 627 4.23 -12.93 -14.49
N PHE A 628 3.75 -11.73 -14.80
CA PHE A 628 2.63 -11.13 -14.11
C PHE A 628 1.31 -11.85 -14.36
N SER A 629 1.08 -12.34 -15.59
CA SER A 629 -0.10 -13.16 -15.92
C SER A 629 -0.21 -14.37 -15.01
N THR A 630 0.87 -15.11 -14.86
CA THR A 630 0.89 -16.34 -14.05
C THR A 630 0.96 -16.06 -12.55
N ARG A 631 1.74 -15.05 -12.13
CA ARG A 631 1.87 -14.67 -10.72
C ARG A 631 0.55 -14.20 -10.10
N PHE A 632 -0.21 -13.39 -10.82
CA PHE A 632 -1.48 -12.82 -10.32
C PHE A 632 -2.72 -13.57 -10.82
N GLY A 633 -2.57 -14.57 -11.68
CA GLY A 633 -3.70 -15.24 -12.33
C GLY A 633 -4.47 -14.31 -13.27
N PHE A 634 -3.79 -13.36 -13.93
CA PHE A 634 -4.38 -12.41 -14.85
C PHE A 634 -4.31 -12.92 -16.29
N THR A 635 -5.30 -12.57 -17.10
CA THR A 635 -5.29 -12.86 -18.54
C THR A 635 -4.59 -11.74 -19.31
N ILE A 636 -3.81 -12.10 -20.32
CA ILE A 636 -3.27 -11.10 -21.24
C ILE A 636 -4.38 -10.67 -22.19
N GLY A 637 -4.71 -9.37 -22.22
CA GLY A 637 -5.77 -8.82 -23.08
C GLY A 637 -5.56 -9.17 -24.55
N LYS A 638 -6.62 -9.41 -25.30
CA LYS A 638 -6.56 -9.86 -26.72
C LYS A 638 -5.64 -8.99 -27.58
N HIS A 639 -5.77 -7.67 -27.49
CA HIS A 639 -4.93 -6.72 -28.22
C HIS A 639 -3.45 -6.82 -27.78
N THR A 640 -3.19 -6.83 -26.48
CA THR A 640 -1.84 -6.98 -25.91
C THR A 640 -1.19 -8.29 -26.36
N LEU A 641 -1.94 -9.39 -26.37
CA LEU A 641 -1.47 -10.69 -26.86
C LEU A 641 -1.14 -10.67 -28.36
N SER A 642 -1.91 -9.97 -29.17
CA SER A 642 -1.64 -9.78 -30.60
C SER A 642 -0.32 -9.01 -30.81
N LEU A 643 -0.11 -7.92 -30.08
CA LEU A 643 1.13 -7.14 -30.13
C LEU A 643 2.34 -7.96 -29.67
N LEU A 644 2.17 -8.76 -28.60
CA LEU A 644 3.20 -9.67 -28.11
C LEU A 644 3.61 -10.67 -29.19
N LYS A 645 2.65 -11.37 -29.79
CA LYS A 645 2.91 -12.33 -30.89
C LYS A 645 3.58 -11.64 -32.08
N GLY A 646 3.17 -10.43 -32.42
CA GLY A 646 3.80 -9.61 -33.44
C GLY A 646 5.28 -9.33 -33.17
N ALA A 647 5.60 -8.90 -31.94
CA ALA A 647 6.98 -8.60 -31.53
C ALA A 647 7.86 -9.87 -31.50
N VAL A 648 7.32 -11.01 -31.08
CA VAL A 648 8.02 -12.32 -31.16
C VAL A 648 8.31 -12.68 -32.63
N LYS A 649 7.32 -12.55 -33.51
CA LYS A 649 7.49 -12.82 -34.93
C LYS A 649 8.52 -11.91 -35.61
N MET A 650 8.61 -10.64 -35.21
CA MET A 650 9.59 -9.66 -35.65
C MET A 650 11.00 -9.87 -35.05
N LYS A 651 11.19 -10.92 -34.24
CA LYS A 651 12.48 -11.24 -33.58
C LYS A 651 13.04 -10.09 -32.72
N MET A 652 12.16 -9.36 -32.05
CA MET A 652 12.57 -8.19 -31.26
C MET A 652 13.53 -8.52 -30.12
N PHE A 653 13.57 -9.76 -29.65
CA PHE A 653 14.56 -10.20 -28.65
C PHE A 653 15.99 -10.06 -29.12
N ASP A 654 16.27 -10.17 -30.43
CA ASP A 654 17.62 -10.03 -30.97
C ASP A 654 18.20 -8.61 -30.77
N LYS A 655 17.33 -7.63 -30.55
CA LYS A 655 17.71 -6.23 -30.28
C LYS A 655 18.05 -5.95 -28.81
N VAL A 656 17.81 -6.92 -27.94
CA VAL A 656 17.99 -6.75 -26.50
C VAL A 656 19.29 -7.36 -26.03
N GLU A 657 20.00 -6.65 -25.15
CA GLU A 657 21.19 -7.15 -24.48
C GLU A 657 20.86 -8.43 -23.67
N GLY A 658 21.68 -9.47 -23.83
CA GLY A 658 21.47 -10.77 -23.20
C GLY A 658 21.31 -10.74 -21.70
N LYS A 659 22.03 -9.85 -21.01
CA LYS A 659 21.93 -9.67 -19.56
C LYS A 659 20.54 -9.21 -19.11
N ARG A 660 19.88 -8.35 -19.88
CA ARG A 660 18.51 -7.89 -19.57
C ARG A 660 17.50 -9.04 -19.72
N LEU A 661 17.65 -9.85 -20.77
CA LEU A 661 16.83 -11.05 -20.97
C LEU A 661 17.03 -12.07 -19.86
N LEU A 662 18.30 -12.30 -19.47
CA LEU A 662 18.61 -13.18 -18.34
C LEU A 662 17.94 -12.74 -17.06
N ASN A 663 17.99 -11.46 -16.72
CA ASN A 663 17.38 -10.93 -15.51
C ASN A 663 15.87 -11.25 -15.44
N GLU A 664 15.14 -11.04 -16.52
CA GLU A 664 13.69 -11.36 -16.52
C GLU A 664 13.44 -12.89 -16.52
N LEU A 665 14.30 -13.67 -17.18
CA LEU A 665 14.22 -15.13 -17.12
C LEU A 665 14.50 -15.64 -15.70
N VAL A 666 15.50 -15.09 -15.01
CA VAL A 666 15.79 -15.40 -13.60
C VAL A 666 14.58 -15.08 -12.71
N HIS A 667 13.96 -13.92 -12.90
CA HIS A 667 12.73 -13.58 -12.16
C HIS A 667 11.58 -14.56 -12.40
N ILE A 668 11.47 -15.13 -13.62
CA ILE A 668 10.48 -16.16 -13.92
C ILE A 668 10.84 -17.48 -13.23
N LEU A 669 12.12 -17.88 -13.28
CA LEU A 669 12.61 -19.15 -12.72
C LEU A 669 12.63 -19.14 -11.17
N ASP A 670 12.71 -17.97 -10.57
CA ASP A 670 12.65 -17.79 -9.11
C ASP A 670 11.22 -17.59 -8.56
N GLU A 671 10.20 -17.59 -9.43
CA GLU A 671 8.80 -17.59 -8.96
C GLU A 671 8.48 -18.86 -8.16
N LYS A 672 7.50 -18.79 -7.27
CA LYS A 672 7.09 -19.94 -6.44
C LYS A 672 6.71 -21.18 -7.25
N SER A 673 6.16 -20.98 -8.45
CA SER A 673 5.78 -22.02 -9.41
C SER A 673 6.16 -21.58 -10.82
N PRO A 674 7.41 -21.82 -11.28
CA PRO A 674 7.85 -21.40 -12.61
C PRO A 674 7.27 -22.24 -13.76
N ILE A 675 6.60 -23.36 -13.47
CA ILE A 675 6.04 -24.27 -14.48
C ILE A 675 5.00 -23.57 -15.35
N ALA A 676 4.08 -22.82 -14.74
CA ALA A 676 3.01 -22.12 -15.46
C ALA A 676 3.53 -21.06 -16.45
N PRO A 677 4.44 -20.12 -16.06
CA PRO A 677 5.03 -19.18 -17.01
C PRO A 677 5.84 -19.88 -18.10
N LEU A 678 6.59 -20.94 -17.79
CA LEU A 678 7.37 -21.68 -18.79
C LEU A 678 6.46 -22.37 -19.83
N LYS A 679 5.35 -23.00 -19.39
CA LYS A 679 4.33 -23.56 -20.30
C LYS A 679 3.72 -22.49 -21.20
N LEU A 680 3.42 -21.29 -20.66
CA LEU A 680 2.90 -20.19 -21.45
C LEU A 680 3.93 -19.66 -22.46
N MET A 681 5.22 -19.58 -22.07
CA MET A 681 6.32 -19.23 -22.98
C MET A 681 6.44 -20.23 -24.13
N GLY A 682 6.37 -21.53 -23.85
CA GLY A 682 6.39 -22.59 -24.85
C GLY A 682 5.24 -22.46 -25.85
N GLY A 683 4.01 -22.28 -25.35
CA GLY A 683 2.80 -22.10 -26.19
C GLY A 683 2.83 -20.84 -27.08
N LEU A 684 3.63 -19.84 -26.71
CA LEU A 684 3.79 -18.60 -27.48
C LEU A 684 5.06 -18.58 -28.38
N GLY A 685 5.84 -19.65 -28.41
CA GLY A 685 7.06 -19.75 -29.22
C GLY A 685 8.22 -18.85 -28.75
N ILE A 686 8.22 -18.48 -27.47
CA ILE A 686 9.19 -17.53 -26.92
C ILE A 686 10.56 -18.17 -26.77
N PHE A 687 10.65 -19.46 -26.44
CA PHE A 687 11.94 -20.13 -26.27
C PHE A 687 12.76 -20.08 -27.57
N SER A 688 12.16 -20.47 -28.69
CA SER A 688 12.83 -20.39 -30.01
C SER A 688 13.18 -18.96 -30.45
N ALA A 689 12.41 -17.97 -29.97
CA ALA A 689 12.70 -16.55 -30.20
C ALA A 689 13.82 -16.00 -29.29
N LEU A 690 14.06 -16.59 -28.14
CA LEU A 690 15.20 -16.26 -27.27
C LEU A 690 16.49 -16.90 -27.79
N HIS A 691 16.42 -18.17 -28.18
CA HIS A 691 17.51 -18.91 -28.77
C HIS A 691 16.96 -20.13 -29.56
N PRO A 692 17.39 -20.36 -30.81
CA PRO A 692 16.84 -21.43 -31.67
C PRO A 692 16.89 -22.85 -31.07
N ALA A 693 17.89 -23.13 -30.23
CA ALA A 693 18.06 -24.44 -29.61
C ALA A 693 17.17 -24.65 -28.38
N LEU A 694 16.54 -23.60 -27.85
CA LEU A 694 15.68 -23.70 -26.68
C LEU A 694 14.26 -24.14 -27.08
N ASP A 695 13.76 -25.19 -26.42
CA ASP A 695 12.41 -25.69 -26.60
C ASP A 695 11.89 -26.31 -25.29
N LEU A 696 10.58 -26.18 -25.05
CA LEU A 696 9.90 -26.78 -23.93
C LEU A 696 9.14 -28.04 -24.41
N ASN A 697 9.87 -29.11 -24.72
CA ASN A 697 9.27 -30.39 -25.04
C ASN A 697 8.80 -31.13 -23.77
N HIS A 698 8.11 -32.26 -23.94
CA HIS A 698 7.57 -33.04 -22.83
C HIS A 698 8.63 -33.46 -21.80
N ARG A 699 9.79 -33.91 -22.26
CA ARG A 699 10.91 -34.35 -21.40
C ARG A 699 11.46 -33.20 -20.53
N VAL A 700 11.59 -32.00 -21.13
CA VAL A 700 12.03 -30.81 -20.38
C VAL A 700 10.96 -30.41 -19.36
N SER A 701 9.67 -30.47 -19.73
CA SER A 701 8.56 -30.16 -18.80
C SER A 701 8.56 -31.10 -17.59
N GLU A 702 8.72 -32.41 -17.80
CA GLU A 702 8.82 -33.40 -16.71
C GLU A 702 10.03 -33.13 -15.81
N LEU A 703 11.18 -32.80 -16.40
CA LEU A 703 12.38 -32.49 -15.63
C LEU A 703 12.22 -31.21 -14.80
N ILE A 704 11.55 -30.18 -15.34
CA ILE A 704 11.23 -28.95 -14.60
C ILE A 704 10.28 -29.25 -13.43
N GLU A 705 9.30 -30.13 -13.62
CA GLU A 705 8.40 -30.57 -12.53
C GLU A 705 9.18 -31.33 -11.45
N ALA A 706 10.07 -32.25 -11.84
CA ALA A 706 10.97 -32.94 -10.91
C ALA A 706 11.90 -31.98 -10.15
N VAL A 707 12.43 -30.95 -10.81
CA VAL A 707 13.21 -29.89 -10.13
C VAL A 707 12.35 -29.16 -9.09
N SER A 708 11.10 -28.85 -9.42
CA SER A 708 10.18 -28.19 -8.47
C SER A 708 9.96 -29.05 -7.21
N GLU A 709 9.79 -30.36 -7.37
CA GLU A 709 9.65 -31.30 -6.24
C GLU A 709 10.92 -31.33 -5.38
N VAL A 710 12.10 -31.44 -6.02
CA VAL A 710 13.38 -31.47 -5.31
C VAL A 710 13.66 -30.16 -4.58
N LEU A 711 13.35 -29.01 -5.17
CA LEU A 711 13.49 -27.72 -4.51
C LEU A 711 12.47 -27.53 -3.37
N ALA A 712 11.27 -28.08 -3.49
CA ALA A 712 10.30 -28.14 -2.38
C ALA A 712 10.85 -28.97 -1.22
N TRP A 713 11.37 -30.19 -1.53
CA TRP A 713 12.04 -31.04 -0.54
C TRP A 713 13.21 -30.31 0.15
N TRP A 714 14.07 -29.61 -0.61
CA TRP A 714 15.16 -28.82 -0.05
C TRP A 714 14.70 -27.75 0.93
N ARG A 715 13.61 -27.06 0.64
CA ARG A 715 13.04 -26.04 1.54
C ARG A 715 12.53 -26.65 2.86
N TYR A 716 12.00 -27.88 2.83
CA TYR A 716 11.57 -28.60 4.04
C TYR A 716 12.73 -28.99 4.97
N LEU A 717 13.94 -29.08 4.46
CA LEU A 717 15.11 -29.40 5.29
C LEU A 717 15.57 -28.23 6.17
N PHE A 718 14.99 -27.04 6.02
CA PHE A 718 15.42 -25.80 6.70
C PHE A 718 16.94 -25.58 6.65
N ALA A 719 17.58 -25.99 5.55
CA ALA A 719 19.02 -25.87 5.37
C ALA A 719 19.45 -24.39 5.33
N GLN A 720 20.57 -24.08 5.98
CA GLN A 720 21.09 -22.72 6.05
C GLN A 720 21.77 -22.26 4.74
N ASP A 721 22.07 -23.19 3.85
CA ASP A 721 22.72 -22.88 2.58
C ASP A 721 21.77 -22.11 1.66
N LYS A 722 22.19 -20.94 1.20
CA LYS A 722 21.50 -20.18 0.17
C LYS A 722 21.79 -20.80 -1.19
N ILE A 723 20.74 -21.19 -1.89
CA ILE A 723 20.81 -21.70 -3.27
C ILE A 723 20.21 -20.71 -4.26
N GLU A 724 20.71 -20.74 -5.49
CA GLU A 724 20.16 -20.00 -6.61
C GLU A 724 19.18 -20.91 -7.37
N SER A 725 17.88 -20.93 -6.97
CA SER A 725 16.87 -21.82 -7.55
C SER A 725 16.77 -21.70 -9.07
N TRP A 726 16.92 -20.49 -9.62
CA TRP A 726 16.90 -20.25 -11.06
C TRP A 726 17.94 -21.09 -11.82
N SER A 727 19.12 -21.32 -11.25
CA SER A 727 20.20 -22.07 -11.94
C SER A 727 19.86 -23.56 -12.08
N VAL A 728 19.13 -24.13 -11.10
CA VAL A 728 18.65 -25.52 -11.15
C VAL A 728 17.62 -25.69 -12.27
N TYR A 729 16.67 -24.76 -12.38
CA TYR A 729 15.70 -24.74 -13.47
C TYR A 729 16.33 -24.45 -14.82
N PHE A 730 17.35 -23.59 -14.85
CA PHE A 730 18.09 -23.29 -16.08
C PHE A 730 18.84 -24.52 -16.61
N LEU A 731 19.48 -25.30 -15.74
CA LEU A 731 20.10 -26.56 -16.10
C LEU A 731 19.08 -27.57 -16.65
N ALA A 732 17.87 -27.62 -16.07
CA ALA A 732 16.79 -28.49 -16.55
C ALA A 732 16.27 -28.04 -17.94
N LEU A 733 16.05 -26.74 -18.13
CA LEU A 733 15.60 -26.17 -19.39
C LEU A 733 16.59 -26.43 -20.52
N THR A 734 17.89 -26.44 -20.20
CA THR A 734 18.98 -26.59 -21.18
C THR A 734 19.54 -28.02 -21.23
N ASP A 735 18.93 -28.99 -20.51
CA ASP A 735 19.41 -30.36 -20.43
C ASP A 735 19.53 -31.08 -21.77
N PRO A 736 18.58 -30.96 -22.74
CA PRO A 736 18.65 -31.67 -24.01
C PRO A 736 19.65 -31.06 -25.01
N LEU A 737 20.19 -29.87 -24.73
CA LEU A 737 21.09 -29.18 -25.65
C LEU A 737 22.42 -29.93 -25.82
N SER A 738 23.05 -29.80 -27.02
CA SER A 738 24.46 -30.14 -27.21
C SER A 738 25.34 -29.21 -26.34
N ASP A 739 26.59 -29.60 -26.15
CA ASP A 739 27.53 -28.74 -25.42
C ASP A 739 27.80 -27.41 -26.16
N GLU A 740 27.80 -27.45 -27.49
CA GLU A 740 27.97 -26.29 -28.35
C GLU A 740 26.78 -25.33 -28.24
N ASP A 741 25.55 -25.85 -28.37
CA ASP A 741 24.32 -25.05 -28.21
C ASP A 741 24.23 -24.46 -26.80
N PHE A 742 24.60 -25.24 -25.78
CA PHE A 742 24.60 -24.75 -24.41
C PHE A 742 25.58 -23.60 -24.20
N GLU A 743 26.80 -23.68 -24.75
CA GLU A 743 27.76 -22.59 -24.69
C GLU A 743 27.27 -21.35 -25.46
N ASP A 744 26.51 -21.54 -26.54
CA ASP A 744 25.92 -20.45 -27.31
C ASP A 744 24.80 -19.75 -26.52
N VAL A 745 23.92 -20.52 -25.86
CA VAL A 745 22.93 -20.01 -24.93
C VAL A 745 23.59 -19.20 -23.79
N ILE A 746 24.68 -19.70 -23.19
CA ILE A 746 25.43 -18.98 -22.16
C ILE A 746 25.96 -17.63 -22.68
N ARG A 747 26.49 -17.61 -23.92
CA ARG A 747 26.95 -16.36 -24.58
C ARG A 747 25.78 -15.42 -24.84
N ARG A 748 24.70 -15.92 -25.42
CA ARG A 748 23.50 -15.14 -25.76
C ARG A 748 22.92 -14.41 -24.55
N PHE A 749 22.87 -15.05 -23.39
CA PHE A 749 22.40 -14.46 -22.15
C PHE A 749 23.47 -13.69 -21.37
N SER A 750 24.69 -13.59 -21.89
CA SER A 750 25.81 -12.90 -21.22
C SER A 750 26.01 -13.36 -19.77
N ILE A 751 25.90 -14.69 -19.54
CA ILE A 751 26.05 -15.24 -18.20
C ILE A 751 27.52 -15.11 -17.78
N VAL A 752 27.80 -14.15 -16.88
CA VAL A 752 29.13 -13.91 -16.31
C VAL A 752 29.37 -14.88 -15.17
N ARG A 753 30.45 -15.60 -15.24
CA ARG A 753 30.84 -16.63 -14.29
C ARG A 753 31.59 -16.02 -13.11
N PRO A 754 31.10 -16.14 -11.88
CA PRO A 754 31.97 -16.10 -10.71
C PRO A 754 32.96 -17.27 -10.83
N LYS A 755 34.25 -17.07 -10.54
CA LYS A 755 35.34 -18.08 -10.62
C LYS A 755 35.04 -19.45 -10.01
N LYS A 756 33.95 -19.61 -9.25
CA LYS A 756 33.53 -20.86 -8.57
C LYS A 756 32.33 -21.59 -9.20
N LYS A 757 31.56 -20.99 -10.11
CA LYS A 757 30.36 -21.59 -10.73
C LYS A 757 30.47 -21.62 -12.24
N ASP A 758 31.15 -22.59 -12.77
CA ASP A 758 31.18 -22.85 -14.22
C ASP A 758 30.03 -23.78 -14.63
N LEU A 759 28.89 -23.20 -15.02
CA LEU A 759 27.69 -23.95 -15.41
C LEU A 759 27.97 -24.98 -16.52
N VAL A 760 28.85 -24.68 -17.46
CA VAL A 760 29.26 -25.62 -18.54
C VAL A 760 29.96 -26.84 -17.95
N ARG A 761 30.91 -26.62 -17.07
CA ARG A 761 31.64 -27.68 -16.38
C ARG A 761 30.71 -28.48 -15.47
N GLU A 762 29.90 -27.81 -14.65
CA GLU A 762 28.97 -28.47 -13.73
C GLU A 762 27.95 -29.34 -14.48
N ARG A 763 27.42 -28.89 -15.62
CA ARG A 763 26.54 -29.68 -16.50
C ARG A 763 27.21 -30.96 -17.01
N ARG A 764 28.42 -30.85 -17.54
CA ARG A 764 29.20 -32.02 -18.04
C ARG A 764 29.51 -32.99 -16.93
N GLU A 765 29.97 -32.50 -15.79
CA GLU A 765 30.27 -33.31 -14.60
C GLU A 765 29.03 -33.97 -14.03
N ALA A 766 27.87 -33.30 -13.98
CA ALA A 766 26.62 -33.88 -13.56
C ALA A 766 26.21 -35.09 -14.41
N ALA A 767 26.29 -34.97 -15.76
CA ALA A 767 26.00 -36.07 -16.67
C ALA A 767 26.95 -37.27 -16.46
N TYR A 768 28.25 -36.99 -16.29
CA TYR A 768 29.25 -37.99 -16.05
C TYR A 768 29.00 -38.72 -14.70
N ILE A 769 28.77 -38.00 -13.63
CA ILE A 769 28.53 -38.55 -12.28
C ILE A 769 27.26 -39.39 -12.27
N LEU A 770 26.17 -38.90 -12.88
CA LEU A 770 24.93 -39.70 -12.98
C LEU A 770 25.15 -41.02 -13.74
N SER A 771 25.99 -40.98 -14.79
CA SER A 771 26.36 -42.21 -15.50
C SER A 771 27.16 -43.21 -14.62
N GLN A 772 28.01 -42.68 -13.75
CA GLN A 772 28.75 -43.52 -12.79
C GLN A 772 27.82 -44.08 -11.70
N LEU A 773 27.00 -43.27 -11.06
CA LEU A 773 26.01 -43.71 -10.08
C LEU A 773 25.00 -44.71 -10.67
N SER A 774 24.83 -44.74 -11.98
CA SER A 774 23.95 -45.69 -12.65
C SER A 774 24.58 -47.02 -13.05
N ARG A 775 25.92 -47.05 -13.26
CA ARG A 775 26.64 -48.21 -13.77
C ARG A 775 27.42 -48.98 -12.73
N VAL A 776 27.87 -48.31 -11.67
CA VAL A 776 28.73 -48.86 -10.62
C VAL A 776 27.90 -49.05 -9.35
N ALA A 777 27.93 -50.32 -8.81
CA ALA A 777 27.46 -50.55 -7.46
C ALA A 777 28.54 -50.12 -6.47
N PHE A 778 28.31 -49.05 -5.74
CA PHE A 778 29.23 -48.60 -4.71
C PHE A 778 29.08 -49.44 -3.45
N ASN A 779 30.18 -50.00 -2.98
CA ASN A 779 30.19 -50.83 -1.81
C ASN A 779 30.26 -50.01 -0.51
N ARG A 780 30.69 -48.75 -0.59
CA ARG A 780 30.89 -47.88 0.57
C ARG A 780 30.29 -46.49 0.36
N PRO A 781 29.60 -45.92 1.36
CA PRO A 781 29.07 -44.57 1.32
C PRO A 781 30.15 -43.49 1.05
N SER A 782 31.39 -43.71 1.51
CA SER A 782 32.51 -42.81 1.28
C SER A 782 32.89 -42.64 -0.20
N GLU A 783 32.68 -43.67 -1.03
CA GLU A 783 32.94 -43.62 -2.47
C GLU A 783 31.97 -42.65 -3.15
N VAL A 784 30.68 -42.74 -2.84
CA VAL A 784 29.64 -41.83 -3.28
C VAL A 784 29.94 -40.41 -2.80
N ALA A 785 30.27 -40.25 -1.53
CA ALA A 785 30.59 -38.97 -0.93
C ALA A 785 31.79 -38.28 -1.60
N ASN A 786 32.80 -39.03 -2.02
CA ASN A 786 33.97 -38.49 -2.71
C ASN A 786 33.64 -37.99 -4.11
N ILE A 787 32.75 -38.67 -4.85
CA ILE A 787 32.33 -38.27 -6.19
C ILE A 787 31.49 -36.98 -6.11
N LEU A 788 30.63 -36.84 -5.12
CA LEU A 788 29.71 -35.70 -4.96
C LEU A 788 30.36 -34.47 -4.29
N ARG A 789 31.48 -34.65 -3.59
CA ARG A 789 32.08 -33.65 -2.69
C ARG A 789 32.36 -32.26 -3.30
N MET A 790 32.75 -32.20 -4.55
CA MET A 790 33.19 -30.95 -5.19
C MET A 790 32.08 -30.31 -6.02
N ARG A 791 30.83 -30.70 -5.81
CA ARG A 791 29.69 -30.20 -6.59
C ARG A 791 28.99 -29.07 -5.83
N SER A 792 28.47 -28.11 -6.60
CA SER A 792 27.59 -27.08 -6.05
C SER A 792 26.28 -27.72 -5.58
N MET A 793 25.60 -27.09 -4.64
CA MET A 793 24.33 -27.60 -4.16
C MET A 793 23.29 -27.63 -5.29
N GLU A 794 23.29 -26.62 -6.14
CA GLU A 794 22.41 -26.53 -7.30
C GLU A 794 22.61 -27.70 -8.27
N THR A 795 23.87 -28.09 -8.51
CA THR A 795 24.18 -29.27 -9.35
C THR A 795 23.72 -30.57 -8.71
N LEU A 796 23.90 -30.73 -7.41
CA LEU A 796 23.40 -31.91 -6.68
C LEU A 796 21.87 -32.01 -6.73
N LEU A 797 21.15 -30.91 -6.55
CA LEU A 797 19.70 -30.85 -6.64
C LEU A 797 19.22 -31.14 -8.08
N PHE A 798 19.91 -30.59 -9.09
CA PHE A 798 19.65 -30.90 -10.49
C PHE A 798 19.84 -32.40 -10.80
N MET A 799 20.94 -32.99 -10.33
CA MET A 799 21.20 -34.42 -10.51
C MET A 799 20.13 -35.29 -9.83
N MET A 800 19.70 -34.90 -8.63
CA MET A 800 18.62 -35.56 -7.89
C MET A 800 17.29 -35.52 -8.64
N ALA A 801 16.98 -34.41 -9.31
CA ALA A 801 15.79 -34.27 -10.15
C ALA A 801 15.89 -35.09 -11.45
N LYS A 802 17.08 -35.08 -12.08
CA LYS A 802 17.31 -35.71 -13.37
C LYS A 802 17.38 -37.24 -13.32
N THR A 803 17.84 -37.80 -12.21
CA THR A 803 17.97 -39.25 -12.09
C THR A 803 16.64 -39.97 -12.06
N GLY A 804 16.40 -40.90 -12.97
CA GLY A 804 15.24 -41.80 -12.93
C GLY A 804 15.41 -43.01 -11.98
N ARG A 805 16.58 -43.15 -11.30
CA ARG A 805 16.87 -44.27 -10.42
C ARG A 805 16.70 -43.85 -8.97
N GLU A 806 15.83 -44.55 -8.28
CA GLU A 806 15.56 -44.34 -6.85
C GLU A 806 16.81 -44.47 -5.98
N GLN A 807 17.68 -45.44 -6.29
CA GLN A 807 18.94 -45.66 -5.59
C GLN A 807 19.86 -44.44 -5.67
N SER A 808 20.09 -43.90 -6.89
CA SER A 808 20.93 -42.73 -7.08
C SER A 808 20.33 -41.47 -6.41
N ARG A 809 18.99 -41.34 -6.40
CA ARG A 809 18.29 -40.27 -5.69
C ARG A 809 18.54 -40.37 -4.18
N ARG A 810 18.44 -41.54 -3.60
CA ARG A 810 18.74 -41.80 -2.18
C ARG A 810 20.20 -41.49 -1.84
N GLU A 811 21.15 -41.93 -2.67
CA GLU A 811 22.57 -41.68 -2.46
C GLU A 811 22.88 -40.16 -2.45
N ILE A 812 22.35 -39.40 -3.40
CA ILE A 812 22.52 -37.96 -3.46
C ILE A 812 21.83 -37.28 -2.25
N SER A 813 20.60 -37.69 -1.90
CA SER A 813 19.88 -37.11 -0.76
C SER A 813 20.59 -37.38 0.56
N THR A 814 21.09 -38.62 0.76
CA THR A 814 21.89 -38.99 1.94
C THR A 814 23.18 -38.20 2.02
N TYR A 815 23.82 -37.95 0.89
CA TYR A 815 25.00 -37.10 0.87
C TYR A 815 24.67 -35.66 1.29
N ILE A 816 23.60 -35.09 0.76
CA ILE A 816 23.14 -33.72 1.08
C ILE A 816 22.77 -33.58 2.56
N THR A 817 22.06 -34.54 3.11
CA THR A 817 21.50 -34.47 4.48
C THR A 817 22.49 -34.85 5.57
N SER A 818 23.36 -35.81 5.29
CA SER A 818 24.21 -36.44 6.30
C SER A 818 25.70 -36.44 5.97
N LEU A 819 26.10 -37.05 4.84
CA LEU A 819 27.50 -37.39 4.61
C LEU A 819 28.39 -36.16 4.35
N ARG A 820 27.84 -35.08 3.84
CA ARG A 820 28.61 -33.83 3.59
C ARG A 820 29.06 -33.15 4.88
N HIS A 821 28.30 -33.36 5.97
CA HIS A 821 28.59 -32.79 7.30
C HIS A 821 29.57 -33.63 8.13
N ALA A 822 29.87 -34.85 7.70
CA ALA A 822 30.81 -35.72 8.39
C ALA A 822 32.22 -35.07 8.39
N LYS A 823 32.72 -34.75 9.59
CA LYS A 823 34.06 -34.22 9.83
C LYS A 823 34.79 -35.16 10.78
N PRO A 824 36.10 -35.43 10.57
CA PRO A 824 36.89 -36.12 11.57
C PRO A 824 36.92 -35.34 12.88
N HIS A 825 37.08 -36.03 13.98
CA HIS A 825 37.40 -35.42 15.28
C HIS A 825 38.81 -34.85 15.29
N LEU A 826 39.76 -35.58 14.65
CA LEU A 826 41.12 -35.09 14.52
C LEU A 826 41.18 -33.92 13.53
N THR A 827 41.87 -32.89 13.94
CA THR A 827 42.19 -31.71 13.11
C THR A 827 43.64 -31.79 12.65
N GLY A 828 43.99 -30.95 11.68
CA GLY A 828 45.41 -30.82 11.26
C GLY A 828 46.36 -30.52 12.39
N ARG A 829 45.90 -29.78 13.43
CA ARG A 829 46.70 -29.49 14.63
C ARG A 829 46.97 -30.76 15.47
N HIS A 830 45.97 -31.58 15.67
CA HIS A 830 46.14 -32.88 16.38
C HIS A 830 47.07 -33.83 15.62
N LEU A 831 47.06 -33.81 14.29
CA LEU A 831 48.00 -34.60 13.50
C LEU A 831 49.45 -34.08 13.59
N ILE A 832 49.67 -32.75 13.67
CA ILE A 832 51.01 -32.19 13.91
C ILE A 832 51.50 -32.59 15.32
N GLU A 833 50.64 -32.55 16.33
CA GLU A 833 50.95 -33.02 17.70
C GLU A 833 51.28 -34.54 17.73
N MET A 834 50.70 -35.31 16.81
CA MET A 834 51.03 -36.75 16.60
C MET A 834 52.35 -36.96 15.82
N GLY A 835 53.06 -35.88 15.42
CA GLY A 835 54.38 -35.93 14.78
C GLY A 835 54.36 -35.87 13.24
N PHE A 836 53.20 -35.56 12.60
CA PHE A 836 53.17 -35.40 11.15
C PHE A 836 53.63 -33.99 10.73
N GLU A 837 54.46 -33.91 9.70
CA GLU A 837 54.85 -32.60 9.13
C GLU A 837 53.73 -31.89 8.44
N SER A 838 53.75 -30.55 8.52
CA SER A 838 52.76 -29.72 7.83
C SER A 838 52.92 -29.84 6.31
N GLY A 839 51.93 -30.35 5.60
CA GLY A 839 51.99 -30.58 4.17
C GLY A 839 50.77 -31.38 3.61
N PRO A 840 50.85 -31.87 2.37
CA PRO A 840 49.77 -32.59 1.70
C PRO A 840 49.36 -33.86 2.40
N ILE A 841 50.26 -34.46 3.22
CA ILE A 841 49.99 -35.69 3.97
C ILE A 841 48.87 -35.47 5.00
N ILE A 842 48.81 -34.34 5.67
CA ILE A 842 47.74 -34.00 6.63
C ILE A 842 46.38 -34.01 5.89
N GLY A 843 46.31 -33.44 4.70
CA GLY A 843 45.10 -33.48 3.89
C GLY A 843 44.67 -34.88 3.50
N THR A 844 45.61 -35.77 3.18
CA THR A 844 45.37 -37.18 2.86
C THR A 844 44.87 -37.95 4.07
N ILE A 845 45.48 -37.73 5.23
CA ILE A 845 45.05 -38.37 6.49
C ILE A 845 43.63 -37.93 6.84
N LEU A 846 43.33 -36.64 6.82
CA LEU A 846 41.99 -36.11 7.11
C LEU A 846 40.93 -36.62 6.14
N GLN A 847 41.27 -36.76 4.86
CA GLN A 847 40.35 -37.40 3.88
C GLN A 847 40.10 -38.87 4.16
N THR A 848 41.12 -39.60 4.54
CA THR A 848 41.02 -41.04 4.94
C THR A 848 40.17 -41.18 6.19
N LEU A 849 40.41 -40.39 7.21
CA LEU A 849 39.60 -40.36 8.42
C LEU A 849 38.12 -40.04 8.15
N ARG A 850 37.88 -39.01 7.29
CA ARG A 850 36.55 -38.66 6.87
C ARG A 850 35.84 -39.84 6.17
N ALA A 851 36.54 -40.51 5.27
CA ALA A 851 36.01 -41.69 4.57
C ALA A 851 35.70 -42.82 5.55
N ALA A 852 36.61 -43.14 6.47
CA ALA A 852 36.42 -44.17 7.50
C ALA A 852 35.21 -43.84 8.41
N ARG A 853 35.01 -42.57 8.74
CA ARG A 853 33.86 -42.11 9.52
C ARG A 853 32.53 -42.25 8.77
N ILE A 854 32.52 -41.84 7.48
CA ILE A 854 31.35 -42.00 6.60
C ILE A 854 30.98 -43.50 6.47
N ASP A 855 31.97 -44.39 6.41
CA ASP A 855 31.77 -45.83 6.29
C ASP A 855 31.46 -46.50 7.63
N GLY A 856 31.43 -45.73 8.75
CA GLY A 856 31.14 -46.27 10.08
C GLY A 856 32.27 -47.07 10.69
N LEU A 857 33.48 -46.99 10.12
CA LEU A 857 34.66 -47.73 10.63
C LEU A 857 35.27 -47.10 11.87
N VAL A 858 35.05 -45.79 12.08
CA VAL A 858 35.47 -45.01 13.26
C VAL A 858 34.37 -44.04 13.68
N SER A 859 34.16 -43.91 14.97
CA SER A 859 33.13 -43.03 15.55
C SER A 859 33.68 -42.08 16.61
N THR A 860 34.81 -42.43 17.22
CA THR A 860 35.43 -41.66 18.30
C THR A 860 36.83 -41.15 17.92
N GLU A 861 37.32 -40.12 18.64
CA GLU A 861 38.67 -39.61 18.47
C GLU A 861 39.75 -40.67 18.70
N GLN A 862 39.55 -41.55 19.66
CA GLN A 862 40.50 -42.65 19.97
C GLN A 862 40.62 -43.64 18.82
N GLU A 863 39.47 -44.04 18.22
CA GLU A 863 39.47 -44.89 17.04
C GLU A 863 40.14 -44.20 15.83
N GLU A 864 39.90 -42.90 15.65
CA GLU A 864 40.59 -42.13 14.62
C GLU A 864 42.12 -42.10 14.84
N ARG A 865 42.60 -41.86 16.07
CA ARG A 865 44.04 -41.89 16.42
C ARG A 865 44.63 -43.28 16.14
N LYS A 866 43.93 -44.33 16.53
CA LYS A 866 44.36 -45.71 16.26
C LYS A 866 44.47 -45.96 14.76
N LEU A 867 43.46 -45.60 13.99
CA LEU A 867 43.47 -45.78 12.54
C LEU A 867 44.63 -45.00 11.86
N VAL A 868 44.93 -43.79 12.33
CA VAL A 868 46.07 -42.99 11.83
C VAL A 868 47.37 -43.72 12.14
N SER A 869 47.54 -44.24 13.34
CA SER A 869 48.74 -44.97 13.74
C SER A 869 48.97 -46.24 12.91
N GLU A 870 47.89 -47.00 12.67
CA GLU A 870 47.93 -48.22 11.86
C GLU A 870 48.24 -48.01 10.38
N LEU A 871 47.70 -46.95 9.78
CA LEU A 871 47.79 -46.71 8.34
C LEU A 871 49.00 -45.84 7.93
N PHE A 872 49.43 -44.91 8.79
CA PHE A 872 50.38 -43.86 8.39
C PHE A 872 51.66 -43.86 9.25
N LEU A 873 51.72 -44.59 10.36
CA LEU A 873 52.92 -44.81 11.19
C LEU A 873 53.32 -46.27 11.07
N ILE A 874 54.49 -46.53 10.49
CA ILE A 874 55.11 -47.85 10.42
C ILE A 874 56.40 -47.75 11.24
N ASP A 875 56.55 -48.58 12.33
CA ASP A 875 57.69 -48.60 13.28
C ASP A 875 58.04 -47.19 13.83
N GLY A 876 56.97 -46.35 14.12
CA GLY A 876 57.20 -45.02 14.69
C GLY A 876 57.77 -44.00 13.70
N LYS A 877 57.85 -44.32 12.40
CA LYS A 877 58.29 -43.41 11.33
C LYS A 877 57.17 -43.23 10.32
N GLN A 878 57.10 -42.03 9.71
CA GLN A 878 56.10 -41.70 8.65
C GLN A 878 56.28 -42.64 7.45
N ALA A 879 55.17 -43.25 6.97
CA ALA A 879 55.16 -44.04 5.78
C ALA A 879 55.42 -43.19 4.52
N ASP A 880 56.34 -43.65 3.65
CA ASP A 880 56.63 -42.99 2.39
C ASP A 880 55.37 -42.94 1.49
N MET A 881 54.98 -41.73 1.05
CA MET A 881 53.77 -41.46 0.30
C MET A 881 53.73 -42.27 -1.03
N ALA A 882 54.86 -42.54 -1.63
CA ALA A 882 55.00 -43.36 -2.85
C ALA A 882 54.54 -44.82 -2.65
N ARG A 883 54.83 -45.42 -1.45
CA ARG A 883 54.37 -46.78 -1.07
C ARG A 883 52.88 -46.83 -0.77
N PHE A 884 52.28 -45.78 -0.22
CA PHE A 884 50.84 -45.72 0.07
C PHE A 884 49.99 -45.61 -1.20
N MET A 885 50.40 -44.84 -2.18
CA MET A 885 49.74 -44.69 -3.49
C MET A 885 49.78 -46.01 -4.30
N ASN A 886 50.84 -46.80 -4.19
CA ASN A 886 50.96 -48.09 -4.83
C ASN A 886 50.13 -49.20 -4.19
N ARG A 887 49.86 -49.13 -2.87
CA ARG A 887 48.93 -50.08 -2.19
C ARG A 887 47.46 -49.88 -2.60
N LYS A 888 47.03 -48.65 -2.93
CA LYS A 888 45.69 -48.37 -3.42
C LYS A 888 45.43 -48.94 -4.84
N LYS A 889 46.46 -49.28 -5.62
CA LYS A 889 46.32 -49.85 -6.97
C LYS A 889 46.25 -51.37 -7.01
N ARG A 890 46.39 -52.09 -5.88
CA ARG A 890 46.19 -53.54 -5.85
C ARG A 890 44.74 -53.86 -5.48
N PRO A 891 43.96 -54.57 -6.34
CA PRO A 891 42.66 -55.10 -5.95
C PRO A 891 42.86 -56.05 -4.77
N ALA A 892 41.99 -55.96 -3.81
CA ALA A 892 41.90 -56.95 -2.70
C ALA A 892 41.52 -58.31 -3.30
N THR A 893 42.54 -59.15 -3.49
CA THR A 893 42.29 -60.56 -3.69
C THR A 893 42.15 -61.24 -2.35
N GLY A 894 40.96 -61.72 -2.06
CA GLY A 894 40.66 -62.87 -1.26
C GLY A 894 40.86 -62.77 0.28
N VAL A 895 39.79 -62.63 1.04
CA VAL A 895 39.18 -63.61 1.93
C VAL A 895 37.75 -63.21 2.15
#